data_e52ebc5e5d32d506b3365a2d991e095a
#
_entry.id   e52ebc5e5d32d506b3365a2d991e095a
#
_cell.length_a   1.000
_cell.length_b   1.000
_cell.length_c   1.000
_cell.angle_alpha   90.00
_cell.angle_beta   90.00
_cell.angle_gamma   90.00
#
_symmetry.space_group_name_H-M   'P 1'
#
loop_
_entity.id
_entity.type
_entity.pdbx_description
1 polymer ?
#
loop_
_entity_poly.entity_id
_entity_poly.type
_entity_poly.pdbx_seq_one_letter_code
_entity_poly.pdbx_strand_id
1 'polypeptide(L)'
;MSSWRLALRVARREAWRNKKRSALVVAMLALPVAGASAADTLWRSAQIPAEQKAAWQMGSYDALIRDVGEPMYQSPDRSGSGPVLDAAGHSLPSLRDSPASVADLRALLPAGSHVGQPQALFGAQVQIANGSGRAFGQVQNSDLADPMMAGTVDRIAGSAPASDDEVALSSALAGELHKGVGDTITMRTADYYTNGTPPPPKSVRVTGIYNSKLSPYDEMVFARPGAFATQNNFIETDFPVAVAGGVGWDLTQRLNAQGFTVLSKKLLADPPPRSQVPYYHVYPGYDGSSSSNAKLAVVAIALSIIVLEVVLLAGPAFAVSARRRRRDFGLLGAAGADGRRLRRIVLADGVVLGAAGGVIGAVAGIVSAAAVLPWFGHFTRQPLGGFRLEPLELLAAAALGVGTGLVAAVAPAITTARQDVLVALTGRRGQSKMPWKLPVVGLVGIVIGTALILFGAFYHGNPLLVAAGVVPGELGLVACTTVLVAWSGKLARWLPLTGRLALRDGARNRGRTAPAVAAIMAAVAGATTVAMVISSDDAQQRRYYQSQLRMGQAVAGLDAGLAPDAANRLLQQIDAVLPTREGAVLQGVGFGNGDGQASPLVPSVIRKPGNNCSSSGNASTAVSASDPRCGDDYAGMEQFTTGASTVVAGGPELIRVLLGHEDPAAEAVLKAGGAVVFNKFDLAGDGAKPTVQIGLQGTCDQQQQTCTPNTASATLPAALVGSPRGDISAVVAPGALDRLGVKFTPMALLFDTTRTPTSEEETSADSLVGASGIEQRFYVERGYQSQTWAGLLALGAVAAVVMLGAAAVATGLAITDAQSDLETLAAVGARPRVRRLLAGSQAAVTAGLGAVLGAAFGLLPAAGIIEAKAQQIASQPGNLLARQETQFAPPWLYLAAVVVALPLLAAAGAAGFTRSRIEMRRRRG
;
A
#
# COMPACT_ATOMS: atom_id res chain seq x y z
N MET A 1 -17.71 -31.37 44.54
CA MET A 1 -17.81 -30.43 43.39
C MET A 1 -16.50 -29.62 43.31
N SER A 2 -15.88 -29.50 42.15
CA SER A 2 -14.64 -28.72 42.03
C SER A 2 -14.93 -27.26 42.41
N SER A 3 -14.05 -26.65 43.18
CA SER A 3 -14.18 -25.27 43.66
C SER A 3 -14.33 -24.21 42.52
N TRP A 4 -13.93 -24.58 41.30
CA TRP A 4 -14.11 -23.77 40.10
C TRP A 4 -15.54 -23.78 39.56
N ARG A 5 -16.26 -24.92 39.61
CA ARG A 5 -17.68 -24.98 39.20
C ARG A 5 -18.57 -24.07 40.06
N LEU A 6 -18.28 -24.00 41.36
CA LEU A 6 -18.96 -23.07 42.26
C LEU A 6 -18.66 -21.60 41.91
N ALA A 7 -17.38 -21.25 41.68
CA ALA A 7 -16.95 -19.90 41.31
C ALA A 7 -17.62 -19.41 40.01
N LEU A 8 -17.61 -20.25 38.97
CA LEU A 8 -18.28 -19.95 37.71
C LEU A 8 -19.80 -19.78 37.82
N ARG A 9 -20.47 -20.58 38.66
CA ARG A 9 -21.91 -20.45 38.92
C ARG A 9 -22.23 -19.13 39.62
N VAL A 10 -21.43 -18.73 40.61
CA VAL A 10 -21.56 -17.45 41.30
C VAL A 10 -21.30 -16.28 40.31
N ALA A 11 -20.24 -16.32 39.53
CA ALA A 11 -19.92 -15.32 38.56
C ALA A 11 -21.04 -15.12 37.51
N ARG A 12 -21.59 -16.22 36.96
CA ARG A 12 -22.70 -16.17 36.00
C ARG A 12 -23.98 -15.54 36.62
N ARG A 13 -24.36 -15.95 37.84
CA ARG A 13 -25.53 -15.36 38.52
C ARG A 13 -25.34 -13.88 38.76
N GLU A 14 -24.15 -13.47 39.15
CA GLU A 14 -23.83 -12.07 39.44
C GLU A 14 -23.85 -11.24 38.17
N ALA A 15 -23.30 -11.76 37.03
CA ALA A 15 -23.34 -11.10 35.72
C ALA A 15 -24.79 -10.79 35.31
N TRP A 16 -25.73 -11.72 35.54
CA TRP A 16 -27.13 -11.51 35.22
C TRP A 16 -27.85 -10.58 36.19
N ARG A 17 -27.46 -10.54 37.47
CA ARG A 17 -28.05 -9.65 38.49
C ARG A 17 -27.70 -8.20 38.26
N ASN A 18 -26.46 -7.93 37.72
CA ASN A 18 -25.95 -6.59 37.49
C ASN A 18 -25.79 -6.28 35.98
N LYS A 19 -26.86 -6.49 35.18
CA LYS A 19 -26.86 -6.43 33.70
C LYS A 19 -26.18 -5.20 33.12
N LYS A 20 -26.54 -3.97 33.61
CA LYS A 20 -25.98 -2.71 33.06
C LYS A 20 -24.46 -2.63 33.15
N ARG A 21 -23.89 -3.14 34.22
CA ARG A 21 -22.47 -3.13 34.51
C ARG A 21 -21.76 -4.26 33.73
N SER A 22 -22.32 -5.47 33.78
CA SER A 22 -21.78 -6.61 33.02
C SER A 22 -21.78 -6.31 31.54
N ALA A 23 -22.82 -5.65 31.00
CA ALA A 23 -22.90 -5.21 29.64
C ALA A 23 -21.78 -4.20 29.29
N LEU A 24 -21.44 -3.27 30.19
CA LEU A 24 -20.33 -2.34 29.99
C LEU A 24 -18.97 -3.09 29.89
N VAL A 25 -18.71 -4.02 30.82
CA VAL A 25 -17.48 -4.81 30.82
C VAL A 25 -17.41 -5.70 29.59
N VAL A 26 -18.52 -6.35 29.23
CA VAL A 26 -18.63 -7.16 28.01
C VAL A 26 -18.37 -6.30 26.75
N ALA A 27 -18.97 -5.11 26.66
CA ALA A 27 -18.74 -4.21 25.52
C ALA A 27 -17.27 -3.79 25.40
N MET A 28 -16.59 -3.54 26.55
CA MET A 28 -15.15 -3.21 26.56
C MET A 28 -14.26 -4.36 26.08
N LEU A 29 -14.63 -5.60 26.39
CA LEU A 29 -13.91 -6.79 25.95
C LEU A 29 -14.31 -7.16 24.51
N ALA A 30 -15.57 -6.93 24.13
CA ALA A 30 -16.08 -7.25 22.80
C ALA A 30 -15.55 -6.33 21.72
N LEU A 31 -15.35 -5.03 21.98
CA LEU A 31 -14.97 -4.05 20.95
C LEU A 31 -13.61 -4.36 20.29
N PRO A 32 -12.52 -4.59 21.05
CA PRO A 32 -11.25 -4.96 20.45
C PRO A 32 -11.27 -6.35 19.79
N VAL A 33 -12.00 -7.31 20.38
CA VAL A 33 -12.17 -8.63 19.75
C VAL A 33 -12.97 -8.50 18.45
N ALA A 34 -13.99 -7.64 18.39
CA ALA A 34 -14.71 -7.35 17.15
C ALA A 34 -13.79 -6.72 16.09
N GLY A 35 -12.95 -5.77 16.50
CA GLY A 35 -11.96 -5.18 15.60
C GLY A 35 -10.96 -6.21 15.05
N ALA A 36 -10.43 -7.06 15.93
CA ALA A 36 -9.50 -8.14 15.54
C ALA A 36 -10.17 -9.16 14.61
N SER A 37 -11.38 -9.62 14.96
CA SER A 37 -12.13 -10.58 14.14
C SER A 37 -12.59 -9.98 12.80
N ALA A 38 -12.94 -8.69 12.76
CA ALA A 38 -13.27 -8.01 11.52
C ALA A 38 -12.05 -7.87 10.61
N ALA A 39 -10.92 -7.46 11.17
CA ALA A 39 -9.67 -7.32 10.43
C ALA A 39 -9.18 -8.67 9.89
N ASP A 40 -9.24 -9.73 10.70
CA ASP A 40 -8.89 -11.09 10.29
C ASP A 40 -9.81 -11.59 9.16
N THR A 41 -11.12 -11.46 9.33
CA THR A 41 -12.11 -11.88 8.30
C THR A 41 -11.93 -11.09 7.01
N LEU A 42 -11.72 -9.77 7.06
CA LEU A 42 -11.44 -8.95 5.87
C LEU A 42 -10.13 -9.34 5.22
N TRP A 43 -9.07 -9.54 6.00
CA TRP A 43 -7.76 -9.95 5.52
C TRP A 43 -7.81 -11.31 4.81
N ARG A 44 -8.47 -12.31 5.43
CA ARG A 44 -8.65 -13.65 4.84
C ARG A 44 -9.53 -13.62 3.61
N SER A 45 -10.57 -12.79 3.61
CA SER A 45 -11.46 -12.62 2.47
C SER A 45 -10.81 -11.86 1.30
N ALA A 46 -9.85 -10.97 1.60
CA ALA A 46 -9.04 -10.29 0.59
C ALA A 46 -7.95 -11.20 0.00
N GLN A 47 -7.49 -12.21 0.72
CA GLN A 47 -6.51 -13.15 0.20
C GLN A 47 -7.16 -14.16 -0.73
N ILE A 48 -6.60 -14.30 -1.93
CA ILE A 48 -6.97 -15.36 -2.85
C ILE A 48 -6.01 -16.54 -2.62
N PRO A 49 -6.46 -17.71 -2.16
CA PRO A 49 -5.60 -18.88 -2.04
C PRO A 49 -5.00 -19.28 -3.38
N ALA A 50 -3.82 -19.87 -3.34
CA ALA A 50 -3.11 -20.30 -4.52
C ALA A 50 -3.96 -21.23 -5.43
N GLU A 51 -4.69 -22.18 -4.83
CA GLU A 51 -5.59 -23.08 -5.56
C GLU A 51 -6.74 -22.33 -6.25
N GLN A 52 -7.36 -21.37 -5.56
CA GLN A 52 -8.44 -20.55 -6.13
C GLN A 52 -7.92 -19.61 -7.20
N LYS A 53 -6.75 -19.01 -6.98
CA LYS A 53 -6.07 -18.19 -7.98
C LYS A 53 -5.77 -19.01 -9.23
N ALA A 54 -5.25 -20.22 -9.06
CA ALA A 54 -5.00 -21.15 -10.15
C ALA A 54 -6.29 -21.52 -10.90
N ALA A 55 -7.38 -21.81 -10.17
CA ALA A 55 -8.68 -22.10 -10.79
C ALA A 55 -9.24 -20.90 -11.57
N TRP A 56 -9.03 -19.68 -11.08
CA TRP A 56 -9.44 -18.46 -11.78
C TRP A 56 -8.55 -18.13 -12.99
N GLN A 57 -7.30 -18.61 -13.02
CA GLN A 57 -6.38 -18.41 -14.14
C GLN A 57 -6.57 -19.43 -15.26
N MET A 58 -6.81 -20.67 -14.91
CA MET A 58 -6.74 -21.79 -15.87
C MET A 58 -7.98 -22.70 -15.88
N GLY A 59 -9.08 -22.32 -15.22
CA GLY A 59 -10.33 -23.11 -15.20
C GLY A 59 -10.11 -24.52 -14.70
N SER A 60 -10.49 -25.52 -15.49
CA SER A 60 -10.29 -26.96 -15.20
C SER A 60 -8.98 -27.52 -15.71
N TYR A 61 -8.20 -26.78 -16.48
CA TYR A 61 -6.85 -27.19 -16.89
C TYR A 61 -5.90 -27.34 -15.70
N ASP A 62 -4.87 -28.18 -15.84
CA ASP A 62 -3.91 -28.51 -14.78
C ASP A 62 -2.72 -27.54 -14.74
N ALA A 63 -2.38 -26.95 -15.89
CA ALA A 63 -1.27 -26.02 -16.01
C ALA A 63 -1.44 -25.03 -17.17
N LEU A 64 -0.75 -23.88 -17.05
CA LEU A 64 -0.46 -22.94 -18.13
C LEU A 64 1.02 -23.05 -18.46
N ILE A 65 1.34 -23.35 -19.71
CA ILE A 65 2.70 -23.50 -20.22
C ILE A 65 2.98 -22.36 -21.16
N ARG A 66 4.02 -21.58 -20.85
CA ARG A 66 4.42 -20.40 -21.62
C ARG A 66 5.68 -20.68 -22.42
N ASP A 67 5.65 -20.37 -23.69
CA ASP A 67 6.84 -20.39 -24.53
C ASP A 67 7.71 -19.15 -24.28
N VAL A 68 8.97 -19.37 -23.94
CA VAL A 68 9.98 -18.33 -23.75
C VAL A 68 11.08 -18.43 -24.84
N GLY A 69 11.18 -19.61 -25.44
CA GLY A 69 12.13 -19.87 -26.52
C GLY A 69 13.54 -20.25 -26.04
N GLU A 70 13.97 -19.89 -24.84
CA GLU A 70 15.29 -20.18 -24.27
C GLU A 70 15.21 -21.04 -23.02
N PRO A 71 16.22 -21.84 -22.67
CA PRO A 71 16.24 -22.61 -21.43
C PRO A 71 16.14 -21.71 -20.21
N MET A 72 15.25 -22.06 -19.27
CA MET A 72 14.93 -21.21 -18.12
C MET A 72 15.10 -21.94 -16.79
N TYR A 73 15.40 -21.19 -15.73
CA TYR A 73 15.11 -21.57 -14.35
C TYR A 73 13.85 -20.84 -13.90
N GLN A 74 13.00 -21.49 -13.14
CA GLN A 74 11.79 -20.85 -12.60
C GLN A 74 11.55 -21.21 -11.13
N SER A 75 10.81 -20.35 -10.43
CA SER A 75 10.18 -20.66 -9.14
C SER A 75 8.95 -21.56 -9.35
N PRO A 76 8.55 -22.40 -8.37
CA PRO A 76 7.41 -23.31 -8.51
C PRO A 76 6.08 -22.64 -8.84
N ASP A 77 5.91 -21.39 -8.38
CA ASP A 77 4.73 -20.54 -8.62
C ASP A 77 4.86 -19.62 -9.84
N ARG A 78 5.95 -19.77 -10.62
CA ARG A 78 6.27 -18.90 -11.77
C ARG A 78 6.33 -17.40 -11.43
N SER A 79 6.47 -17.03 -10.16
CA SER A 79 6.64 -15.63 -9.76
C SER A 79 8.03 -15.07 -10.10
N GLY A 80 8.99 -15.94 -10.32
CA GLY A 80 10.33 -15.64 -10.76
C GLY A 80 10.80 -16.65 -11.80
N SER A 81 11.41 -16.15 -12.87
CA SER A 81 12.10 -16.95 -13.87
C SER A 81 13.33 -16.21 -14.36
N GLY A 82 14.32 -16.95 -14.82
CA GLY A 82 15.53 -16.38 -15.40
C GLY A 82 16.22 -17.39 -16.31
N PRO A 83 16.95 -16.94 -17.34
CA PRO A 83 17.59 -17.80 -18.29
C PRO A 83 18.64 -18.71 -17.63
N VAL A 84 18.90 -19.85 -18.24
CA VAL A 84 20.03 -20.68 -17.88
C VAL A 84 21.30 -20.01 -18.39
N LEU A 85 22.26 -19.78 -17.48
CA LEU A 85 23.50 -19.08 -17.81
C LEU A 85 24.60 -20.09 -18.14
N ASP A 86 25.47 -19.74 -19.09
CA ASP A 86 26.71 -20.47 -19.36
C ASP A 86 27.79 -20.19 -18.29
N ALA A 87 28.96 -20.79 -18.42
CA ALA A 87 30.08 -20.61 -17.48
C ALA A 87 30.63 -19.17 -17.46
N ALA A 88 30.35 -18.36 -18.47
CA ALA A 88 30.73 -16.95 -18.58
C ALA A 88 29.65 -15.99 -18.04
N GLY A 89 28.47 -16.51 -17.69
CA GLY A 89 27.36 -15.74 -17.18
C GLY A 89 26.41 -15.19 -18.24
N HIS A 90 26.51 -15.65 -19.49
CA HIS A 90 25.60 -15.25 -20.57
C HIS A 90 24.43 -16.24 -20.66
N SER A 91 23.27 -15.77 -21.10
CA SER A 91 22.11 -16.64 -21.38
C SER A 91 22.41 -17.57 -22.53
N LEU A 92 21.88 -18.79 -22.43
CA LEU A 92 21.95 -19.74 -23.54
C LEU A 92 21.10 -19.21 -24.72
N PRO A 93 21.51 -19.51 -25.97
CA PRO A 93 20.77 -19.05 -27.14
C PRO A 93 19.36 -19.62 -27.20
N SER A 94 18.46 -18.93 -27.90
CA SER A 94 17.12 -19.42 -28.17
C SER A 94 17.18 -20.77 -28.89
N LEU A 95 16.31 -21.69 -28.49
CA LEU A 95 16.18 -23.03 -29.07
C LEU A 95 15.36 -23.01 -30.37
N ARG A 96 14.67 -21.91 -30.64
CA ARG A 96 13.73 -21.78 -31.75
C ARG A 96 13.75 -20.36 -32.33
N ASP A 97 13.61 -20.28 -33.64
CA ASP A 97 13.50 -19.01 -34.38
C ASP A 97 12.06 -18.53 -34.53
N SER A 98 11.08 -19.36 -34.13
CA SER A 98 9.65 -19.04 -34.17
C SER A 98 8.94 -19.57 -32.93
N PRO A 99 7.81 -18.94 -32.53
CA PRO A 99 7.03 -19.41 -31.39
C PRO A 99 6.58 -20.87 -31.52
N ALA A 100 6.57 -21.59 -30.40
CA ALA A 100 6.17 -22.99 -30.39
C ALA A 100 4.70 -23.17 -30.76
N SER A 101 4.43 -24.20 -31.56
CA SER A 101 3.06 -24.61 -31.93
C SER A 101 2.45 -25.55 -30.87
N VAL A 102 1.13 -25.73 -30.93
CA VAL A 102 0.43 -26.74 -30.10
C VAL A 102 0.99 -28.16 -30.37
N ALA A 103 1.46 -28.44 -31.59
CA ALA A 103 2.02 -29.75 -31.94
C ALA A 103 3.38 -29.97 -31.25
N ASP A 104 4.23 -28.94 -31.20
CA ASP A 104 5.54 -29.00 -30.54
C ASP A 104 5.38 -29.24 -29.05
N LEU A 105 4.47 -28.53 -28.42
CA LEU A 105 4.20 -28.72 -27.01
C LEU A 105 3.61 -30.12 -26.72
N ARG A 106 2.68 -30.61 -27.58
CA ARG A 106 2.08 -31.94 -27.41
C ARG A 106 3.11 -33.05 -27.48
N ALA A 107 4.17 -32.92 -28.30
CA ALA A 107 5.24 -33.87 -28.41
C ALA A 107 6.08 -34.01 -27.12
N LEU A 108 6.11 -32.95 -26.28
CA LEU A 108 6.85 -32.94 -25.02
C LEU A 108 6.04 -33.41 -23.82
N LEU A 109 4.71 -33.54 -23.97
CA LEU A 109 3.82 -33.89 -22.90
C LEU A 109 3.54 -35.43 -22.88
N PRO A 110 3.15 -36.00 -21.72
CA PRO A 110 2.73 -37.38 -21.62
C PRO A 110 1.59 -37.73 -22.59
N ALA A 111 1.58 -38.98 -23.09
CA ALA A 111 0.50 -39.43 -23.96
C ALA A 111 -0.87 -39.28 -23.32
N GLY A 112 -1.87 -38.82 -24.09
CA GLY A 112 -3.22 -38.55 -23.59
C GLY A 112 -3.42 -37.15 -22.98
N SER A 113 -2.39 -36.29 -22.97
CA SER A 113 -2.53 -34.92 -22.57
C SER A 113 -3.38 -34.11 -23.56
N HIS A 114 -4.25 -33.25 -23.05
CA HIS A 114 -5.01 -32.31 -23.86
C HIS A 114 -4.38 -30.91 -23.80
N VAL A 115 -4.14 -30.32 -24.95
CA VAL A 115 -3.63 -28.94 -25.08
C VAL A 115 -4.75 -28.10 -25.66
N GLY A 116 -5.20 -27.09 -24.93
CA GLY A 116 -6.24 -26.15 -25.35
C GLY A 116 -5.71 -25.11 -26.33
N GLN A 117 -6.59 -24.21 -26.75
CA GLN A 117 -6.20 -23.10 -27.61
C GLN A 117 -5.23 -22.15 -26.87
N PRO A 118 -4.20 -21.64 -27.56
CA PRO A 118 -3.27 -20.70 -26.96
C PRO A 118 -4.00 -19.42 -26.53
N GLN A 119 -3.64 -18.93 -25.38
CA GLN A 119 -4.17 -17.72 -24.79
C GLN A 119 -3.09 -16.66 -24.75
N ALA A 120 -3.42 -15.46 -25.13
CA ALA A 120 -2.51 -14.34 -25.02
C ALA A 120 -3.19 -13.20 -24.25
N LEU A 121 -2.52 -12.67 -23.26
CA LEU A 121 -2.88 -11.42 -22.62
C LEU A 121 -1.98 -10.34 -23.22
N PHE A 122 -2.58 -9.47 -24.03
CA PHE A 122 -1.83 -8.37 -24.58
C PHE A 122 -1.78 -7.24 -23.57
N GLY A 123 -0.58 -6.77 -23.26
CA GLY A 123 -0.40 -5.45 -22.69
C GLY A 123 -0.72 -4.34 -23.70
N ALA A 124 -1.15 -4.70 -24.91
CA ALA A 124 -1.57 -3.78 -25.95
C ALA A 124 -2.86 -3.06 -25.54
N GLN A 125 -2.82 -1.75 -25.49
CA GLN A 125 -3.99 -0.93 -25.26
C GLN A 125 -4.86 -0.95 -26.53
N VAL A 126 -6.12 -1.30 -26.36
CA VAL A 126 -7.09 -1.23 -27.42
C VAL A 126 -7.73 0.15 -27.42
N GLN A 127 -7.55 0.90 -28.48
CA GLN A 127 -8.28 2.13 -28.69
C GLN A 127 -9.70 1.82 -29.16
N ILE A 128 -10.68 2.32 -28.47
CA ILE A 128 -12.07 2.22 -28.84
C ILE A 128 -12.59 3.62 -29.05
N ALA A 129 -12.86 3.97 -30.31
CA ALA A 129 -13.43 5.25 -30.64
C ALA A 129 -14.91 5.29 -30.20
N ASN A 130 -15.26 6.24 -29.34
CA ASN A 130 -16.61 6.42 -28.82
C ASN A 130 -17.12 7.85 -29.07
N GLY A 131 -16.91 8.44 -30.23
CA GLY A 131 -17.47 9.73 -30.59
C GLY A 131 -17.17 10.94 -29.69
N SER A 132 -17.04 10.74 -28.38
CA SER A 132 -16.75 11.74 -27.35
C SER A 132 -15.47 11.50 -26.57
N GLY A 133 -14.69 10.47 -26.89
CA GLY A 133 -13.45 10.09 -26.23
C GLY A 133 -12.95 8.73 -26.68
N ARG A 134 -11.85 8.29 -26.11
CA ARG A 134 -11.34 6.94 -26.30
C ARG A 134 -11.18 6.24 -24.97
N ALA A 135 -11.52 4.97 -24.92
CA ALA A 135 -11.23 4.10 -23.80
C ALA A 135 -10.08 3.16 -24.14
N PHE A 136 -9.34 2.75 -23.14
CA PHE A 136 -8.23 1.81 -23.27
C PHE A 136 -8.57 0.56 -22.48
N GLY A 137 -8.47 -0.61 -23.14
CA GLY A 137 -8.70 -1.89 -22.51
C GLY A 137 -7.59 -2.88 -22.88
N GLN A 138 -7.33 -3.82 -21.99
CA GLN A 138 -6.45 -4.95 -22.31
C GLN A 138 -7.23 -6.01 -23.09
N VAL A 139 -6.64 -6.56 -24.16
CA VAL A 139 -7.24 -7.66 -24.91
C VAL A 139 -6.78 -8.98 -24.32
N GLN A 140 -7.72 -9.79 -23.91
CA GLN A 140 -7.50 -11.18 -23.58
C GLN A 140 -8.01 -12.05 -24.74
N ASN A 141 -7.09 -12.61 -25.52
CA ASN A 141 -7.43 -13.61 -26.53
C ASN A 141 -7.57 -14.97 -25.82
N SER A 142 -8.80 -15.40 -25.57
CA SER A 142 -9.08 -16.68 -24.93
C SER A 142 -10.41 -17.24 -25.44
N ASP A 143 -10.51 -18.56 -25.54
CA ASP A 143 -11.77 -19.22 -25.90
C ASP A 143 -12.70 -19.28 -24.67
N LEU A 144 -13.58 -18.27 -24.54
CA LEU A 144 -14.59 -18.23 -23.48
C LEU A 144 -15.69 -19.32 -23.65
N ALA A 145 -15.78 -19.95 -24.83
CA ALA A 145 -16.73 -21.03 -25.08
C ALA A 145 -16.16 -22.42 -24.65
N ASP A 146 -14.87 -22.52 -24.40
CA ASP A 146 -14.25 -23.74 -23.92
C ASP A 146 -14.78 -24.13 -22.52
N PRO A 147 -15.44 -25.30 -22.36
CA PRO A 147 -15.93 -25.74 -21.06
C PRO A 147 -14.82 -25.88 -20.00
N MET A 148 -13.58 -26.14 -20.39
CA MET A 148 -12.45 -26.25 -19.47
C MET A 148 -11.98 -24.90 -18.93
N MET A 149 -12.31 -23.81 -19.62
CA MET A 149 -12.08 -22.44 -19.13
C MET A 149 -13.20 -21.92 -18.21
N ALA A 150 -14.25 -22.73 -17.99
CA ALA A 150 -15.34 -22.34 -17.10
C ALA A 150 -14.79 -21.99 -15.70
N GLY A 151 -15.25 -20.86 -15.17
CA GLY A 151 -14.84 -20.37 -13.86
C GLY A 151 -13.66 -19.39 -13.86
N THR A 152 -13.09 -19.03 -15.02
CA THR A 152 -12.08 -17.96 -15.14
C THR A 152 -12.71 -16.58 -15.25
N VAL A 153 -13.91 -16.51 -15.79
CA VAL A 153 -14.70 -15.29 -15.96
C VAL A 153 -16.10 -15.45 -15.40
N ASP A 154 -16.72 -14.36 -14.99
CA ASP A 154 -18.13 -14.29 -14.60
C ASP A 154 -18.92 -13.63 -15.74
N ARG A 155 -19.89 -14.35 -16.31
CA ARG A 155 -20.79 -13.83 -17.31
C ARG A 155 -21.86 -12.96 -16.68
N ILE A 156 -21.91 -11.69 -17.07
CA ILE A 156 -22.92 -10.72 -16.60
C ILE A 156 -24.12 -10.68 -17.55
N ALA A 157 -23.84 -10.64 -18.87
CA ALA A 157 -24.90 -10.57 -19.89
C ALA A 157 -24.40 -11.15 -21.23
N GLY A 158 -25.34 -11.52 -22.12
CA GLY A 158 -25.02 -11.94 -23.49
C GLY A 158 -24.38 -13.32 -23.61
N SER A 159 -23.59 -13.53 -24.65
CA SER A 159 -22.88 -14.79 -24.98
C SER A 159 -21.41 -14.55 -25.28
N ALA A 160 -20.61 -15.62 -25.24
CA ALA A 160 -19.22 -15.60 -25.67
C ALA A 160 -19.12 -15.25 -27.17
N PRO A 161 -18.04 -14.58 -27.61
CA PRO A 161 -17.76 -14.31 -29.01
C PRO A 161 -17.67 -15.61 -29.82
N ALA A 162 -18.42 -15.69 -30.92
CA ALA A 162 -18.47 -16.87 -31.80
C ALA A 162 -17.67 -16.70 -33.09
N SER A 163 -17.34 -15.45 -33.45
CA SER A 163 -16.57 -15.11 -34.66
C SER A 163 -15.48 -14.07 -34.30
N ASP A 164 -14.57 -13.86 -35.25
CA ASP A 164 -13.47 -12.90 -35.06
C ASP A 164 -13.93 -11.43 -35.12
N ASP A 165 -15.15 -11.17 -35.58
CA ASP A 165 -15.78 -9.85 -35.58
C ASP A 165 -16.67 -9.61 -34.35
N GLU A 166 -16.57 -10.48 -33.37
CA GLU A 166 -17.31 -10.42 -32.11
C GLU A 166 -16.36 -10.31 -30.92
N VAL A 167 -16.75 -9.52 -29.91
CA VAL A 167 -16.03 -9.35 -28.67
C VAL A 167 -16.98 -9.35 -27.49
N ALA A 168 -16.43 -9.66 -26.30
CA ALA A 168 -17.11 -9.35 -25.05
C ALA A 168 -16.30 -8.28 -24.29
N LEU A 169 -16.97 -7.45 -23.50
CA LEU A 169 -16.37 -6.36 -22.74
C LEU A 169 -16.43 -6.68 -21.24
N SER A 170 -15.50 -6.13 -20.46
CA SER A 170 -15.68 -6.06 -19.01
C SER A 170 -16.79 -5.05 -18.68
N SER A 171 -17.42 -5.21 -17.49
CA SER A 171 -18.43 -4.24 -17.04
C SER A 171 -17.82 -2.84 -16.81
N ALA A 172 -16.54 -2.76 -16.45
CA ALA A 172 -15.81 -1.50 -16.33
C ALA A 172 -15.74 -0.79 -17.69
N LEU A 173 -15.24 -1.49 -18.72
CA LEU A 173 -15.10 -0.92 -20.06
C LEU A 173 -16.46 -0.64 -20.72
N ALA A 174 -17.44 -1.52 -20.56
CA ALA A 174 -18.79 -1.32 -21.06
C ALA A 174 -19.45 -0.08 -20.44
N GLY A 175 -19.23 0.14 -19.15
CA GLY A 175 -19.69 1.33 -18.43
C GLY A 175 -19.01 2.61 -18.92
N GLU A 176 -17.70 2.60 -19.13
CA GLU A 176 -16.94 3.73 -19.64
C GLU A 176 -17.35 4.11 -21.07
N LEU A 177 -17.53 3.11 -21.92
CA LEU A 177 -17.97 3.30 -23.30
C LEU A 177 -19.45 3.63 -23.45
N HIS A 178 -20.26 3.43 -22.40
CA HIS A 178 -21.73 3.46 -22.46
C HIS A 178 -22.28 2.51 -23.57
N LYS A 179 -21.69 1.31 -23.69
CA LYS A 179 -22.03 0.28 -24.69
C LYS A 179 -22.49 -1.00 -24.02
N GLY A 180 -23.44 -1.68 -24.64
CA GLY A 180 -24.02 -2.92 -24.18
C GLY A 180 -23.99 -4.04 -25.22
N VAL A 181 -24.61 -5.16 -24.86
CA VAL A 181 -24.75 -6.31 -25.78
C VAL A 181 -25.58 -5.92 -27.00
N GLY A 182 -25.05 -6.21 -28.20
CA GLY A 182 -25.64 -5.87 -29.49
C GLY A 182 -25.06 -4.62 -30.14
N ASP A 183 -24.36 -3.78 -29.39
CA ASP A 183 -23.72 -2.59 -29.93
C ASP A 183 -22.48 -2.94 -30.77
N THR A 184 -22.13 -2.01 -31.66
CA THR A 184 -20.88 -2.08 -32.43
C THR A 184 -19.89 -1.06 -31.86
N ILE A 185 -18.63 -1.48 -31.78
CA ILE A 185 -17.51 -0.65 -31.40
C ILE A 185 -16.43 -0.74 -32.46
N THR A 186 -15.66 0.32 -32.61
CA THR A 186 -14.47 0.33 -33.47
C THR A 186 -13.24 0.22 -32.62
N MET A 187 -12.48 -0.83 -32.86
CA MET A 187 -11.26 -1.12 -32.09
C MET A 187 -10.04 -1.04 -32.98
N ARG A 188 -8.95 -0.56 -32.40
CA ARG A 188 -7.62 -0.65 -32.97
C ARG A 188 -6.70 -1.31 -31.93
N THR A 189 -5.98 -2.36 -32.32
CA THR A 189 -4.98 -2.97 -31.46
C THR A 189 -3.68 -2.14 -31.53
N ALA A 190 -3.20 -1.72 -30.38
CA ALA A 190 -1.92 -1.07 -30.25
C ALA A 190 -0.82 -2.13 -30.21
N ASP A 191 0.16 -2.03 -31.09
CA ASP A 191 1.38 -2.83 -30.99
C ASP A 191 2.52 -1.93 -30.48
N TYR A 192 2.75 -1.95 -29.19
CA TYR A 192 3.69 -1.06 -28.49
C TYR A 192 5.15 -1.17 -28.99
N TYR A 193 5.47 -2.25 -29.71
CA TYR A 193 6.85 -2.57 -30.07
C TYR A 193 7.08 -2.64 -31.57
N THR A 194 6.10 -2.39 -32.38
CA THR A 194 6.28 -2.34 -33.84
C THR A 194 6.25 -0.89 -34.32
N ASN A 195 7.34 -0.41 -34.90
CA ASN A 195 7.36 0.86 -35.65
C ASN A 195 6.61 0.74 -37.00
N GLY A 196 5.69 -0.21 -37.08
CA GLY A 196 4.84 -0.41 -38.24
C GLY A 196 3.66 0.55 -38.25
N THR A 197 3.06 0.71 -39.44
CA THR A 197 1.77 1.39 -39.54
C THR A 197 0.76 0.62 -38.72
N PRO A 198 0.06 1.29 -37.77
CA PRO A 198 -0.91 0.59 -36.91
C PRO A 198 -1.97 -0.08 -37.80
N PRO A 199 -2.46 -1.27 -37.40
CA PRO A 199 -3.48 -1.96 -38.18
C PRO A 199 -4.72 -1.08 -38.34
N PRO A 200 -5.45 -1.19 -39.45
CA PRO A 200 -6.64 -0.39 -39.66
C PRO A 200 -7.68 -0.71 -38.56
N PRO A 201 -8.44 0.30 -38.11
CA PRO A 201 -9.47 0.08 -37.13
C PRO A 201 -10.48 -0.96 -37.59
N LYS A 202 -10.81 -1.91 -36.72
CA LYS A 202 -11.76 -3.00 -36.99
C LYS A 202 -13.06 -2.72 -36.25
N SER A 203 -14.20 -2.77 -36.97
CA SER A 203 -15.52 -2.72 -36.35
C SER A 203 -15.92 -4.11 -35.87
N VAL A 204 -16.23 -4.22 -34.56
CA VAL A 204 -16.61 -5.48 -33.92
C VAL A 204 -17.90 -5.32 -33.15
N ARG A 205 -18.70 -6.40 -33.07
CA ARG A 205 -19.96 -6.44 -32.35
C ARG A 205 -19.75 -6.93 -30.92
N VAL A 206 -20.31 -6.25 -29.94
CA VAL A 206 -20.34 -6.67 -28.54
C VAL A 206 -21.40 -7.75 -28.36
N THR A 207 -21.00 -8.99 -28.06
CA THR A 207 -21.89 -10.12 -27.86
C THR A 207 -22.16 -10.45 -26.41
N GLY A 208 -21.28 -10.01 -25.51
CA GLY A 208 -21.38 -10.28 -24.06
C GLY A 208 -20.69 -9.30 -23.19
N ILE A 209 -21.06 -9.32 -21.90
CA ILE A 209 -20.38 -8.62 -20.81
C ILE A 209 -19.87 -9.69 -19.86
N TYR A 210 -18.56 -9.69 -19.64
CA TYR A 210 -17.85 -10.67 -18.82
C TYR A 210 -16.82 -9.97 -17.91
N ASN A 211 -16.69 -10.40 -16.67
CA ASN A 211 -15.64 -9.92 -15.78
C ASN A 211 -14.62 -11.02 -15.54
N SER A 212 -13.34 -10.71 -15.67
CA SER A 212 -12.28 -11.59 -15.21
C SER A 212 -12.36 -11.73 -13.69
N LYS A 213 -12.24 -12.95 -13.18
CA LYS A 213 -12.18 -13.15 -11.71
C LYS A 213 -10.94 -12.61 -11.07
N LEU A 214 -9.82 -12.56 -11.82
CA LEU A 214 -8.56 -12.00 -11.35
C LEU A 214 -8.51 -10.48 -11.42
N SER A 215 -9.20 -9.90 -12.40
CA SER A 215 -9.22 -8.46 -12.66
C SER A 215 -10.65 -7.96 -12.87
N PRO A 216 -11.54 -8.05 -11.86
CA PRO A 216 -12.98 -7.76 -12.06
C PRO A 216 -13.27 -6.26 -12.27
N TYR A 217 -12.29 -5.39 -12.02
CA TYR A 217 -12.43 -3.93 -12.11
C TYR A 217 -11.61 -3.32 -13.25
N ASP A 218 -10.89 -4.16 -14.02
CA ASP A 218 -10.05 -3.71 -15.12
C ASP A 218 -10.86 -3.57 -16.41
N GLU A 219 -10.45 -2.64 -17.25
CA GLU A 219 -11.01 -2.42 -18.58
C GLU A 219 -10.46 -3.51 -19.53
N MET A 220 -11.26 -4.52 -19.83
CA MET A 220 -10.87 -5.67 -20.64
C MET A 220 -11.78 -5.90 -21.82
N VAL A 221 -11.18 -6.37 -22.92
CA VAL A 221 -11.85 -6.91 -24.08
C VAL A 221 -11.51 -8.40 -24.19
N PHE A 222 -12.53 -9.23 -24.30
CA PHE A 222 -12.35 -10.65 -24.52
C PHE A 222 -12.65 -10.98 -25.99
N ALA A 223 -11.68 -11.59 -26.64
CA ALA A 223 -11.78 -11.98 -28.04
C ALA A 223 -11.38 -13.45 -28.23
N ARG A 224 -11.77 -14.03 -29.34
CA ARG A 224 -11.35 -15.39 -29.69
C ARG A 224 -9.84 -15.46 -29.96
N PRO A 225 -9.19 -16.61 -29.69
CA PRO A 225 -7.82 -16.84 -30.09
C PRO A 225 -7.61 -16.56 -31.58
N GLY A 226 -6.65 -15.67 -31.89
CA GLY A 226 -6.34 -15.29 -33.28
C GLY A 226 -7.23 -14.20 -33.90
N ALA A 227 -8.28 -13.72 -33.23
CA ALA A 227 -9.14 -12.66 -33.76
C ALA A 227 -8.41 -11.32 -33.96
N PHE A 228 -7.42 -11.08 -33.13
CA PHE A 228 -6.48 -9.97 -33.23
C PHE A 228 -5.07 -10.56 -33.34
N ALA A 229 -4.53 -10.57 -34.55
CA ALA A 229 -3.16 -10.99 -34.77
C ALA A 229 -2.23 -9.87 -34.31
N THR A 230 -1.20 -10.24 -33.60
CA THR A 230 -0.09 -9.35 -33.26
C THR A 230 1.14 -9.85 -34.01
N GLN A 231 1.88 -8.94 -34.58
CA GLN A 231 3.14 -9.27 -35.28
C GLN A 231 4.33 -9.34 -34.28
N ASN A 232 4.04 -9.19 -32.99
CA ASN A 232 5.09 -9.10 -31.99
C ASN A 232 5.46 -10.47 -31.41
N ASN A 233 6.72 -10.86 -31.56
CA ASN A 233 7.29 -12.08 -30.98
C ASN A 233 7.42 -12.02 -29.43
N PHE A 234 7.15 -10.84 -28.81
CA PHE A 234 7.23 -10.65 -27.36
C PHE A 234 5.92 -10.90 -26.61
N ILE A 235 4.86 -11.36 -27.28
CA ILE A 235 3.60 -11.65 -26.61
C ILE A 235 3.68 -12.96 -25.89
N GLU A 236 3.54 -12.86 -24.57
CA GLU A 236 3.50 -14.01 -23.72
C GLU A 236 2.27 -14.88 -24.00
N THR A 237 2.46 -15.96 -24.72
CA THR A 237 1.40 -16.91 -25.08
C THR A 237 1.41 -18.09 -24.10
N ASP A 238 0.33 -18.25 -23.35
CA ASP A 238 0.11 -19.36 -22.44
C ASP A 238 -0.73 -20.45 -23.12
N PHE A 239 -0.28 -21.69 -23.08
CA PHE A 239 -0.98 -22.89 -23.52
C PHE A 239 -1.65 -23.56 -22.32
N PRO A 240 -2.98 -23.57 -22.21
CA PRO A 240 -3.66 -24.32 -21.17
C PRO A 240 -3.58 -25.80 -21.45
N VAL A 241 -3.19 -26.59 -20.44
CA VAL A 241 -2.91 -28.04 -20.59
C VAL A 241 -3.58 -28.83 -19.51
N ALA A 242 -4.23 -29.95 -19.90
CA ALA A 242 -4.70 -30.96 -18.98
C ALA A 242 -3.84 -32.21 -19.13
N VAL A 243 -3.26 -32.65 -18.02
CA VAL A 243 -2.35 -33.81 -17.97
C VAL A 243 -2.82 -34.76 -16.89
N ALA A 244 -3.00 -36.03 -17.22
CA ALA A 244 -3.39 -37.05 -16.21
C ALA A 244 -2.36 -37.10 -15.06
N GLY A 245 -2.82 -36.79 -13.84
CA GLY A 245 -1.95 -36.72 -12.66
C GLY A 245 -1.32 -35.34 -12.42
N GLY A 246 -1.63 -34.34 -13.27
CA GLY A 246 -1.12 -32.95 -13.16
C GLY A 246 0.35 -32.80 -13.58
N VAL A 247 0.79 -31.58 -13.72
CA VAL A 247 2.17 -31.25 -14.07
C VAL A 247 3.00 -31.13 -12.79
N GLY A 248 3.89 -32.11 -12.54
CA GLY A 248 4.81 -32.12 -11.40
C GLY A 248 6.14 -31.41 -11.70
N TRP A 249 7.01 -31.35 -10.67
CA TRP A 249 8.28 -30.64 -10.77
C TRP A 249 9.23 -31.23 -11.83
N ASP A 250 9.32 -32.56 -11.94
CA ASP A 250 10.21 -33.22 -12.92
C ASP A 250 9.80 -32.90 -14.38
N LEU A 251 8.48 -32.85 -14.64
CA LEU A 251 7.99 -32.47 -15.96
C LEU A 251 8.24 -30.96 -16.21
N THR A 252 8.05 -30.13 -15.20
CA THR A 252 8.36 -28.69 -15.27
C THR A 252 9.82 -28.45 -15.63
N GLN A 253 10.77 -29.12 -14.98
CA GLN A 253 12.19 -28.97 -15.28
C GLN A 253 12.54 -29.42 -16.72
N ARG A 254 11.91 -30.49 -17.20
CA ARG A 254 12.10 -30.90 -18.61
C ARG A 254 11.57 -29.87 -19.60
N LEU A 255 10.41 -29.29 -19.31
CA LEU A 255 9.85 -28.22 -20.13
C LEU A 255 10.70 -26.93 -20.05
N ASN A 256 11.22 -26.60 -18.87
CA ASN A 256 12.13 -25.47 -18.70
C ASN A 256 13.39 -25.60 -19.57
N ALA A 257 13.98 -26.81 -19.63
CA ALA A 257 15.13 -27.10 -20.48
C ALA A 257 14.82 -26.97 -21.99
N GLN A 258 13.53 -27.05 -22.36
CA GLN A 258 13.04 -26.88 -23.73
C GLN A 258 12.49 -25.47 -24.02
N GLY A 259 12.77 -24.50 -23.14
CA GLY A 259 12.38 -23.12 -23.34
C GLY A 259 10.92 -22.80 -23.00
N PHE A 260 10.33 -23.57 -22.08
CA PHE A 260 8.98 -23.30 -21.58
C PHE A 260 8.99 -23.02 -20.08
N THR A 261 8.15 -22.11 -19.60
CA THR A 261 7.85 -21.94 -18.18
C THR A 261 6.44 -22.45 -17.86
N VAL A 262 6.24 -22.96 -16.64
CA VAL A 262 5.03 -23.68 -16.28
C VAL A 262 4.41 -23.13 -15.01
N LEU A 263 3.13 -22.78 -15.05
CA LEU A 263 2.31 -22.51 -13.87
C LEU A 263 1.40 -23.71 -13.65
N SER A 264 1.63 -24.51 -12.62
CA SER A 264 0.92 -25.76 -12.36
C SER A 264 0.11 -25.70 -11.08
N LYS A 265 -1.16 -26.16 -11.12
CA LYS A 265 -1.99 -26.33 -9.93
C LYS A 265 -1.34 -27.21 -8.89
N LYS A 266 -0.71 -28.32 -9.35
CA LYS A 266 -0.05 -29.27 -8.45
C LYS A 266 1.12 -28.65 -7.72
N LEU A 267 1.93 -27.83 -8.40
CA LEU A 267 3.07 -27.14 -7.78
C LEU A 267 2.65 -25.99 -6.88
N LEU A 268 1.51 -25.36 -7.15
CA LEU A 268 0.96 -24.34 -6.27
C LEU A 268 0.38 -24.92 -4.98
N ALA A 269 -0.18 -26.16 -5.03
CA ALA A 269 -0.70 -26.87 -3.87
C ALA A 269 0.40 -27.52 -3.04
N ASP A 270 1.39 -28.12 -3.70
CA ASP A 270 2.51 -28.85 -3.05
C ASP A 270 3.83 -28.49 -3.73
N PRO A 271 4.44 -27.34 -3.37
CA PRO A 271 5.69 -26.89 -3.97
C PRO A 271 6.88 -27.76 -3.50
N PRO A 272 7.86 -28.01 -4.38
CA PRO A 272 9.07 -28.74 -4.00
C PRO A 272 9.87 -27.96 -2.95
N PRO A 273 10.68 -28.67 -2.11
CA PRO A 273 11.58 -28.02 -1.17
C PRO A 273 12.53 -27.05 -1.89
N ARG A 274 12.81 -25.90 -1.29
CA ARG A 274 13.67 -24.84 -1.88
C ARG A 274 15.03 -25.34 -2.34
N SER A 275 15.61 -26.31 -1.60
CA SER A 275 16.88 -26.94 -1.96
C SER A 275 16.85 -27.73 -3.28
N GLN A 276 15.66 -28.05 -3.81
CA GLN A 276 15.48 -28.74 -5.08
C GLN A 276 15.15 -27.80 -6.25
N VAL A 277 15.07 -26.48 -5.99
CA VAL A 277 14.71 -25.48 -7.00
C VAL A 277 15.96 -24.69 -7.41
N PRO A 278 16.52 -24.95 -8.61
CA PRO A 278 17.76 -24.30 -9.07
C PRO A 278 17.66 -22.78 -9.13
N TYR A 279 16.48 -22.25 -9.46
CA TYR A 279 16.23 -20.80 -9.52
C TYR A 279 16.70 -20.04 -8.27
N TYR A 280 16.42 -20.54 -7.07
CA TYR A 280 16.81 -19.88 -5.82
C TYR A 280 18.32 -19.95 -5.52
N HIS A 281 19.05 -20.81 -6.18
CA HIS A 281 20.51 -20.91 -6.07
C HIS A 281 21.22 -19.96 -7.04
N VAL A 282 20.65 -19.78 -8.24
CA VAL A 282 21.22 -18.91 -9.30
C VAL A 282 20.82 -17.47 -9.10
N TYR A 283 19.60 -17.22 -8.62
CA TYR A 283 19.02 -15.89 -8.41
C TYR A 283 18.64 -15.63 -6.94
N PRO A 284 19.61 -15.57 -6.01
CA PRO A 284 19.32 -15.50 -4.56
C PRO A 284 18.65 -14.18 -4.10
N GLY A 285 18.67 -13.12 -4.92
CA GLY A 285 18.09 -11.82 -4.59
C GLY A 285 16.57 -11.72 -4.76
N TYR A 286 15.95 -12.67 -5.44
CA TYR A 286 14.49 -12.69 -5.70
C TYR A 286 13.71 -13.54 -4.68
N ASP A 287 14.22 -13.62 -3.46
CA ASP A 287 13.61 -14.42 -2.41
C ASP A 287 12.47 -13.64 -1.72
N GLY A 288 11.22 -14.03 -1.97
CA GLY A 288 10.04 -13.45 -1.33
C GLY A 288 9.97 -13.57 0.21
N SER A 289 11.02 -14.17 0.84
CA SER A 289 11.09 -14.36 2.31
C SER A 289 11.21 -13.05 3.08
N SER A 290 11.83 -12.03 2.50
CA SER A 290 11.98 -10.72 3.14
C SER A 290 10.61 -10.04 3.36
N SER A 291 9.67 -10.20 2.45
CA SER A 291 8.32 -9.65 2.58
C SER A 291 7.49 -10.37 3.65
N SER A 292 7.74 -11.67 3.89
CA SER A 292 7.00 -12.46 4.89
C SER A 292 7.37 -12.07 6.32
N ASN A 293 8.66 -11.81 6.60
CA ASN A 293 9.13 -11.39 7.92
C ASN A 293 8.60 -9.98 8.30
N ALA A 294 8.55 -9.06 7.34
CA ALA A 294 7.98 -7.73 7.57
C ALA A 294 6.48 -7.81 7.85
N LYS A 295 5.72 -8.63 7.10
CA LYS A 295 4.29 -8.87 7.34
C LYS A 295 4.05 -9.50 8.72
N LEU A 296 4.84 -10.50 9.09
CA LEU A 296 4.75 -11.15 10.39
C LEU A 296 5.05 -10.18 11.54
N ALA A 297 6.05 -9.29 11.38
CA ALA A 297 6.36 -8.26 12.36
C ALA A 297 5.19 -7.29 12.57
N VAL A 298 4.56 -6.81 11.50
CA VAL A 298 3.40 -5.91 11.58
C VAL A 298 2.24 -6.60 12.30
N VAL A 299 1.94 -7.85 11.98
CA VAL A 299 0.89 -8.63 12.64
C VAL A 299 1.20 -8.83 14.13
N ALA A 300 2.45 -9.16 14.48
CA ALA A 300 2.88 -9.34 15.88
C ALA A 300 2.74 -8.06 16.69
N ILE A 301 3.12 -6.91 16.13
CA ILE A 301 2.95 -5.59 16.76
C ILE A 301 1.47 -5.30 16.96
N ALA A 302 0.64 -5.47 15.93
CA ALA A 302 -0.79 -5.21 16.00
C ALA A 302 -1.46 -6.08 17.09
N LEU A 303 -1.17 -7.38 17.13
CA LEU A 303 -1.68 -8.29 18.15
C LEU A 303 -1.25 -7.89 19.59
N SER A 304 0.02 -7.51 19.78
CA SER A 304 0.51 -7.09 21.09
C SER A 304 -0.21 -5.85 21.60
N ILE A 305 -0.43 -4.87 20.73
CA ILE A 305 -1.17 -3.65 21.05
C ILE A 305 -2.62 -3.97 21.41
N ILE A 306 -3.30 -4.79 20.61
CA ILE A 306 -4.70 -5.18 20.87
C ILE A 306 -4.85 -5.88 22.22
N VAL A 307 -3.98 -6.87 22.51
CA VAL A 307 -3.99 -7.59 23.81
C VAL A 307 -3.80 -6.63 24.97
N LEU A 308 -2.80 -5.78 24.89
CA LEU A 308 -2.50 -4.83 25.95
C LEU A 308 -3.63 -3.83 26.17
N GLU A 309 -4.20 -3.30 25.08
CA GLU A 309 -5.32 -2.38 25.13
C GLU A 309 -6.54 -2.99 25.83
N VAL A 310 -6.92 -4.23 25.49
CA VAL A 310 -8.03 -4.92 26.11
C VAL A 310 -7.81 -5.10 27.62
N VAL A 311 -6.60 -5.50 28.01
CA VAL A 311 -6.24 -5.67 29.44
C VAL A 311 -6.33 -4.35 30.20
N LEU A 312 -5.84 -3.26 29.59
CA LEU A 312 -5.84 -1.93 30.21
C LEU A 312 -7.24 -1.31 30.31
N LEU A 313 -8.10 -1.52 29.32
CA LEU A 313 -9.49 -1.06 29.35
C LEU A 313 -10.35 -1.83 30.35
N ALA A 314 -10.22 -3.15 30.40
CA ALA A 314 -11.02 -4.01 31.25
C ALA A 314 -10.57 -3.97 32.72
N GLY A 315 -9.29 -3.80 33.00
CA GLY A 315 -8.71 -3.84 34.35
C GLY A 315 -9.40 -2.93 35.37
N PRO A 316 -9.60 -1.63 35.10
CA PRO A 316 -10.32 -0.71 35.97
C PRO A 316 -11.74 -1.13 36.27
N ALA A 317 -12.45 -1.68 35.31
CA ALA A 317 -13.84 -2.15 35.49
C ALA A 317 -13.91 -3.33 36.46
N PHE A 318 -12.96 -4.27 36.37
CA PHE A 318 -12.83 -5.36 37.32
C PHE A 318 -12.40 -4.86 38.71
N ALA A 319 -11.50 -3.88 38.80
CA ALA A 319 -11.05 -3.31 40.05
C ALA A 319 -12.19 -2.60 40.81
N VAL A 320 -13.01 -1.79 40.12
CA VAL A 320 -14.19 -1.14 40.71
C VAL A 320 -15.20 -2.18 41.13
N SER A 321 -15.38 -3.25 40.35
CA SER A 321 -16.20 -4.38 40.67
C SER A 321 -15.82 -5.00 42.03
N ALA A 322 -14.57 -5.36 42.14
CA ALA A 322 -14.05 -5.99 43.34
C ALA A 322 -14.17 -5.06 44.59
N ARG A 323 -13.92 -3.73 44.42
CA ARG A 323 -14.07 -2.75 45.50
C ARG A 323 -15.50 -2.63 46.04
N ARG A 324 -16.50 -2.60 45.16
CA ARG A 324 -17.92 -2.51 45.58
C ARG A 324 -18.41 -3.76 46.31
N ARG A 325 -17.84 -4.92 46.02
CA ARG A 325 -18.16 -6.20 46.63
C ARG A 325 -17.32 -6.51 47.87
N ARG A 326 -16.59 -5.52 48.41
CA ARG A 326 -15.75 -5.71 49.59
C ARG A 326 -16.50 -6.27 50.79
N ARG A 327 -17.74 -5.76 51.05
CA ARG A 327 -18.57 -6.26 52.11
C ARG A 327 -18.98 -7.71 51.89
N ASP A 328 -19.39 -8.06 50.67
CA ASP A 328 -19.78 -9.43 50.32
C ASP A 328 -18.58 -10.39 50.48
N PHE A 329 -17.39 -9.96 50.04
CA PHE A 329 -16.15 -10.74 50.24
C PHE A 329 -15.74 -10.81 51.72
N GLY A 330 -15.98 -9.75 52.49
CA GLY A 330 -15.78 -9.74 53.92
C GLY A 330 -16.71 -10.72 54.68
N LEU A 331 -18.00 -10.79 54.28
CA LEU A 331 -18.96 -11.75 54.81
C LEU A 331 -18.59 -13.19 54.43
N LEU A 332 -18.14 -13.42 53.19
CA LEU A 332 -17.65 -14.74 52.77
C LEU A 332 -16.39 -15.16 53.53
N GLY A 333 -15.48 -14.20 53.80
CA GLY A 333 -14.30 -14.42 54.64
C GLY A 333 -14.65 -14.74 56.10
N ALA A 334 -15.61 -14.02 56.69
CA ALA A 334 -16.14 -14.30 58.03
C ALA A 334 -16.85 -15.68 58.13
N ALA A 335 -17.44 -16.12 57.01
CA ALA A 335 -18.04 -17.46 56.88
C ALA A 335 -17.00 -18.57 56.57
N GLY A 336 -15.69 -18.30 56.68
CA GLY A 336 -14.60 -19.27 56.50
C GLY A 336 -14.10 -19.47 55.04
N ALA A 337 -14.39 -18.54 54.12
CA ALA A 337 -13.84 -18.62 52.81
C ALA A 337 -12.35 -18.21 52.77
N ASP A 338 -11.46 -19.15 52.40
CA ASP A 338 -10.01 -18.88 52.20
C ASP A 338 -9.75 -17.85 51.08
N GLY A 339 -8.70 -17.09 51.19
CA GLY A 339 -8.27 -16.14 50.19
C GLY A 339 -8.08 -16.75 48.78
N ARG A 340 -7.75 -18.06 48.69
CA ARG A 340 -7.72 -18.80 47.41
C ARG A 340 -9.12 -18.94 46.81
N ARG A 341 -10.16 -19.11 47.58
CA ARG A 341 -11.56 -19.19 47.09
C ARG A 341 -12.04 -17.84 46.60
N LEU A 342 -11.75 -16.75 47.32
CA LEU A 342 -12.07 -15.38 46.93
C LEU A 342 -11.37 -15.02 45.58
N ARG A 343 -10.08 -15.36 45.43
CA ARG A 343 -9.35 -15.17 44.18
C ARG A 343 -10.02 -15.89 43.03
N ARG A 344 -10.43 -17.16 43.19
CA ARG A 344 -11.10 -17.94 42.15
C ARG A 344 -12.44 -17.33 41.73
N ILE A 345 -13.20 -16.74 42.63
CA ILE A 345 -14.47 -16.07 42.28
C ILE A 345 -14.22 -14.86 41.39
N VAL A 346 -13.24 -14.01 41.71
CA VAL A 346 -12.91 -12.82 40.91
C VAL A 346 -12.33 -13.23 39.54
N LEU A 347 -11.48 -14.27 39.48
CA LEU A 347 -10.99 -14.80 38.21
C LEU A 347 -12.12 -15.43 37.38
N ALA A 348 -13.09 -16.09 38.00
CA ALA A 348 -14.28 -16.63 37.33
C ALA A 348 -15.17 -15.53 36.73
N ASP A 349 -15.28 -14.36 37.38
CA ASP A 349 -15.92 -13.18 36.75
C ASP A 349 -15.17 -12.77 35.46
N GLY A 350 -13.85 -12.77 35.49
CA GLY A 350 -13.01 -12.52 34.30
C GLY A 350 -13.26 -13.50 33.16
N VAL A 351 -13.33 -14.80 33.48
CA VAL A 351 -13.60 -15.86 32.49
C VAL A 351 -15.01 -15.71 31.90
N VAL A 352 -16.03 -15.52 32.72
CA VAL A 352 -17.45 -15.43 32.27
C VAL A 352 -17.68 -14.20 31.41
N LEU A 353 -17.19 -13.03 31.84
CA LEU A 353 -17.35 -11.79 31.08
C LEU A 353 -16.42 -11.76 29.86
N GLY A 354 -15.22 -12.35 29.97
CA GLY A 354 -14.30 -12.51 28.88
C GLY A 354 -14.84 -13.43 27.78
N ALA A 355 -15.46 -14.56 28.15
CA ALA A 355 -16.09 -15.46 27.18
C ALA A 355 -17.30 -14.78 26.50
N ALA A 356 -18.15 -14.07 27.26
CA ALA A 356 -19.26 -13.33 26.69
C ALA A 356 -18.75 -12.22 25.72
N GLY A 357 -17.73 -11.46 26.13
CA GLY A 357 -17.12 -10.43 25.30
C GLY A 357 -16.43 -11.00 24.05
N GLY A 358 -15.71 -12.11 24.20
CA GLY A 358 -15.06 -12.81 23.10
C GLY A 358 -16.05 -13.29 22.04
N VAL A 359 -17.13 -13.97 22.46
CA VAL A 359 -18.15 -14.48 21.52
C VAL A 359 -18.91 -13.32 20.85
N ILE A 360 -19.38 -12.36 21.63
CA ILE A 360 -20.12 -11.19 21.10
C ILE A 360 -19.21 -10.38 20.17
N GLY A 361 -17.95 -10.19 20.56
CA GLY A 361 -16.96 -9.50 19.73
C GLY A 361 -16.70 -10.22 18.42
N ALA A 362 -16.45 -11.53 18.46
CA ALA A 362 -16.21 -12.32 17.26
C ALA A 362 -17.39 -12.26 16.29
N VAL A 363 -18.62 -12.46 16.78
CA VAL A 363 -19.83 -12.35 15.95
C VAL A 363 -20.00 -10.95 15.38
N ALA A 364 -19.82 -9.90 16.20
CA ALA A 364 -19.91 -8.51 15.73
C ALA A 364 -18.84 -8.19 14.68
N GLY A 365 -17.62 -8.71 14.84
CA GLY A 365 -16.52 -8.58 13.88
C GLY A 365 -16.86 -9.23 12.54
N ILE A 366 -17.34 -10.48 12.56
CA ILE A 366 -17.77 -11.20 11.36
C ILE A 366 -18.86 -10.42 10.62
N VAL A 367 -19.89 -9.97 11.33
CA VAL A 367 -21.02 -9.22 10.74
C VAL A 367 -20.55 -7.90 10.14
N SER A 368 -19.65 -7.17 10.82
CA SER A 368 -19.10 -5.92 10.31
C SER A 368 -18.23 -6.15 9.09
N ALA A 369 -17.40 -7.20 9.07
CA ALA A 369 -16.61 -7.58 7.91
C ALA A 369 -17.49 -7.94 6.71
N ALA A 370 -18.54 -8.74 6.91
CA ALA A 370 -19.49 -9.11 5.86
C ALA A 370 -20.21 -7.89 5.25
N ALA A 371 -20.53 -6.89 6.08
CA ALA A 371 -21.16 -5.65 5.64
C ALA A 371 -20.20 -4.73 4.85
N VAL A 372 -18.92 -4.73 5.20
CA VAL A 372 -17.89 -3.87 4.58
C VAL A 372 -17.27 -4.50 3.33
N LEU A 373 -17.23 -5.84 3.26
CA LEU A 373 -16.51 -6.58 2.22
C LEU A 373 -16.90 -6.18 0.77
N PRO A 374 -18.18 -6.02 0.39
CA PRO A 374 -18.54 -5.63 -0.97
C PRO A 374 -18.00 -4.25 -1.35
N TRP A 375 -18.04 -3.31 -0.40
CA TRP A 375 -17.53 -1.96 -0.59
C TRP A 375 -16.00 -1.93 -0.61
N PHE A 376 -15.35 -2.79 0.19
CA PHE A 376 -13.90 -2.89 0.29
C PHE A 376 -13.27 -3.30 -1.04
N GLY A 377 -13.80 -4.32 -1.72
CA GLY A 377 -13.32 -4.74 -3.03
C GLY A 377 -13.42 -3.64 -4.08
N HIS A 378 -14.56 -2.94 -4.10
CA HIS A 378 -14.78 -1.82 -5.02
C HIS A 378 -13.83 -0.64 -4.76
N PHE A 379 -13.59 -0.31 -3.48
CA PHE A 379 -12.70 0.77 -3.09
C PHE A 379 -11.22 0.47 -3.37
N THR A 380 -10.79 -0.76 -3.12
CA THR A 380 -9.39 -1.17 -3.35
C THR A 380 -9.09 -1.57 -4.80
N ARG A 381 -10.13 -1.71 -5.64
CA ARG A 381 -10.05 -2.25 -7.01
C ARG A 381 -9.31 -3.59 -7.07
N GLN A 382 -9.37 -4.38 -6.01
CA GLN A 382 -8.72 -5.69 -5.93
C GLN A 382 -9.75 -6.82 -5.93
N PRO A 383 -9.46 -7.93 -6.62
CA PRO A 383 -10.29 -9.11 -6.54
C PRO A 383 -10.29 -9.67 -5.12
N LEU A 384 -11.45 -10.10 -4.66
CA LEU A 384 -11.63 -10.70 -3.34
C LEU A 384 -11.73 -12.22 -3.47
N GLY A 385 -11.05 -12.95 -2.57
CA GLY A 385 -11.12 -14.42 -2.51
C GLY A 385 -12.48 -14.98 -2.10
N GLY A 386 -13.46 -14.10 -1.86
CA GLY A 386 -14.79 -14.44 -1.35
C GLY A 386 -14.84 -14.36 0.19
N PHE A 387 -16.06 -14.39 0.74
CA PHE A 387 -16.23 -14.34 2.19
C PHE A 387 -15.68 -15.62 2.84
N ARG A 388 -14.63 -15.48 3.65
CA ARG A 388 -13.94 -16.59 4.29
C ARG A 388 -13.88 -16.42 5.79
N LEU A 389 -14.21 -17.50 6.48
CA LEU A 389 -14.09 -17.63 7.92
C LEU A 389 -13.07 -18.72 8.22
N GLU A 390 -12.04 -18.39 8.98
CA GLU A 390 -11.09 -19.35 9.53
C GLU A 390 -11.50 -19.70 10.98
N PRO A 391 -12.18 -20.85 11.20
CA PRO A 391 -12.77 -21.15 12.50
C PRO A 391 -11.75 -21.17 13.65
N LEU A 392 -10.53 -21.64 13.37
CA LEU A 392 -9.47 -21.72 14.39
C LEU A 392 -9.00 -20.32 14.82
N GLU A 393 -8.86 -19.38 13.88
CA GLU A 393 -8.44 -18.01 14.15
C GLU A 393 -9.53 -17.23 14.89
N LEU A 394 -10.80 -17.42 14.51
CA LEU A 394 -11.94 -16.85 15.21
C LEU A 394 -12.11 -17.40 16.61
N LEU A 395 -11.85 -18.69 16.81
CA LEU A 395 -11.79 -19.29 18.14
C LEU A 395 -10.62 -18.73 18.95
N ALA A 396 -9.46 -18.52 18.34
CA ALA A 396 -8.32 -17.86 18.97
C ALA A 396 -8.66 -16.42 19.38
N ALA A 397 -9.33 -15.65 18.51
CA ALA A 397 -9.80 -14.30 18.82
C ALA A 397 -10.82 -14.30 19.98
N ALA A 398 -11.76 -15.24 20.00
CA ALA A 398 -12.70 -15.39 21.10
C ALA A 398 -11.99 -15.83 22.41
N ALA A 399 -11.02 -16.75 22.31
CA ALA A 399 -10.20 -17.20 23.44
C ALA A 399 -9.30 -16.07 23.96
N LEU A 400 -8.85 -15.18 23.09
CA LEU A 400 -8.15 -13.95 23.47
C LEU A 400 -9.02 -13.09 24.40
N GLY A 401 -10.33 -12.97 24.13
CA GLY A 401 -11.28 -12.30 25.01
C GLY A 401 -11.36 -12.94 26.40
N VAL A 402 -11.28 -14.28 26.50
CA VAL A 402 -11.22 -15.00 27.78
C VAL A 402 -9.88 -14.75 28.48
N GLY A 403 -8.78 -14.87 27.76
CA GLY A 403 -7.42 -14.67 28.28
C GLY A 403 -7.22 -13.25 28.81
N THR A 404 -7.62 -12.25 28.02
CA THR A 404 -7.52 -10.84 28.42
C THR A 404 -8.44 -10.49 29.60
N GLY A 405 -9.69 -11.03 29.65
CA GLY A 405 -10.58 -10.91 30.79
C GLY A 405 -10.00 -11.54 32.04
N LEU A 406 -9.33 -12.69 31.91
CA LEU A 406 -8.66 -13.37 33.03
C LEU A 406 -7.46 -12.52 33.51
N VAL A 407 -6.59 -12.06 32.63
CA VAL A 407 -5.43 -11.22 32.97
C VAL A 407 -5.86 -9.91 33.63
N ALA A 408 -6.89 -9.24 33.08
CA ALA A 408 -7.46 -8.03 33.65
C ALA A 408 -8.04 -8.23 35.07
N ALA A 409 -8.51 -9.44 35.37
CA ALA A 409 -9.04 -9.81 36.69
C ALA A 409 -7.94 -10.22 37.70
N VAL A 410 -6.71 -10.52 37.27
CA VAL A 410 -5.62 -11.02 38.14
C VAL A 410 -5.28 -10.01 39.24
N ALA A 411 -5.02 -8.75 38.91
CA ALA A 411 -4.64 -7.72 39.88
C ALA A 411 -5.77 -7.47 40.92
N PRO A 412 -7.04 -7.29 40.52
CA PRO A 412 -8.17 -7.25 41.46
C PRO A 412 -8.31 -8.51 42.30
N ALA A 413 -8.08 -9.69 41.73
CA ALA A 413 -8.20 -10.97 42.46
C ALA A 413 -7.14 -11.10 43.56
N ILE A 414 -5.89 -10.72 43.27
CA ILE A 414 -4.80 -10.72 44.25
C ILE A 414 -5.06 -9.71 45.35
N THR A 415 -5.49 -8.49 45.02
CA THR A 415 -5.78 -7.44 46.01
C THR A 415 -6.95 -7.80 46.93
N THR A 416 -7.99 -8.45 46.39
CA THR A 416 -9.15 -8.91 47.16
C THR A 416 -8.77 -10.07 48.08
N ALA A 417 -7.96 -11.00 47.65
CA ALA A 417 -7.51 -12.15 48.42
C ALA A 417 -6.61 -11.77 49.60
N ARG A 418 -5.92 -10.64 49.53
CA ARG A 418 -5.01 -10.11 50.56
C ARG A 418 -5.67 -9.10 51.51
N GLN A 419 -6.99 -8.85 51.36
CA GLN A 419 -7.71 -7.91 52.25
C GLN A 419 -8.00 -8.54 53.58
N ASP A 420 -7.74 -7.77 54.63
CA ASP A 420 -8.13 -8.15 56.02
C ASP A 420 -9.67 -8.05 56.18
N VAL A 421 -10.26 -9.10 56.68
CA VAL A 421 -11.73 -9.24 56.86
C VAL A 421 -12.27 -8.11 57.74
N LEU A 422 -11.54 -7.74 58.78
CA LEU A 422 -11.93 -6.67 59.69
C LEU A 422 -12.01 -5.31 59.02
N VAL A 423 -11.03 -5.00 58.19
CA VAL A 423 -10.99 -3.75 57.38
C VAL A 423 -12.08 -3.73 56.31
N ALA A 424 -12.41 -4.91 55.73
CA ALA A 424 -13.47 -5.03 54.76
C ALA A 424 -14.87 -4.78 55.34
N LEU A 425 -15.09 -5.17 56.55
CA LEU A 425 -16.37 -5.02 57.32
C LEU A 425 -16.50 -3.61 57.91
N THR A 426 -15.42 -3.03 58.44
CA THR A 426 -15.43 -1.71 59.10
C THR A 426 -15.39 -0.52 58.16
N GLY A 427 -15.14 -0.74 56.88
CA GLY A 427 -15.15 0.29 55.85
C GLY A 427 -13.99 1.32 55.95
N ARG A 428 -13.01 1.09 56.83
CA ARG A 428 -11.83 1.99 56.95
C ARG A 428 -11.00 1.97 55.68
N ARG A 429 -10.79 3.16 55.12
CA ARG A 429 -9.94 3.36 53.91
C ARG A 429 -8.48 3.37 54.31
N GLY A 430 -7.80 2.21 54.23
CA GLY A 430 -6.34 2.19 54.28
C GLY A 430 -5.77 2.76 52.99
N GLN A 431 -4.87 3.74 53.08
CA GLN A 431 -4.06 4.20 51.93
C GLN A 431 -3.07 3.08 51.58
N SER A 432 -3.28 2.42 50.42
CA SER A 432 -2.28 1.47 49.90
C SER A 432 -1.04 2.22 49.45
N LYS A 433 0.07 2.00 50.12
CA LYS A 433 1.40 2.45 49.64
C LYS A 433 1.71 1.72 48.33
N MET A 434 1.93 2.48 47.25
CA MET A 434 2.28 1.90 45.98
C MET A 434 3.72 1.38 46.02
N PRO A 435 4.00 0.15 45.55
CA PRO A 435 5.35 -0.36 45.50
C PRO A 435 6.16 0.47 44.50
N TRP A 436 7.21 1.14 45.00
CA TRP A 436 8.13 1.95 44.19
C TRP A 436 8.87 1.11 43.12
N LYS A 437 8.91 -0.21 43.28
CA LYS A 437 9.51 -1.17 42.36
C LYS A 437 8.86 -1.20 40.96
N LEU A 438 7.57 -0.94 40.87
CA LEU A 438 6.84 -1.03 39.59
C LEU A 438 7.32 -0.01 38.53
N PRO A 439 7.50 1.28 38.85
CA PRO A 439 8.08 2.24 37.93
C PRO A 439 9.53 1.94 37.53
N VAL A 440 10.32 1.36 38.44
CA VAL A 440 11.70 0.95 38.13
C VAL A 440 11.71 -0.20 37.13
N VAL A 441 10.88 -1.21 37.32
CA VAL A 441 10.70 -2.30 36.35
C VAL A 441 10.20 -1.73 35.01
N GLY A 442 9.29 -0.73 35.06
CA GLY A 442 8.82 -0.03 33.88
C GLY A 442 9.94 0.67 33.12
N LEU A 443 10.81 1.39 33.81
CA LEU A 443 11.96 2.06 33.22
C LEU A 443 12.92 1.06 32.57
N VAL A 444 13.21 -0.05 33.22
CA VAL A 444 14.02 -1.15 32.66
C VAL A 444 13.37 -1.71 31.40
N GLY A 445 12.04 -1.90 31.40
CA GLY A 445 11.30 -2.34 30.22
C GLY A 445 11.42 -1.36 29.05
N ILE A 446 11.33 -0.05 29.30
CA ILE A 446 11.53 1.00 28.28
C ILE A 446 12.94 0.93 27.72
N VAL A 447 13.96 0.81 28.56
CA VAL A 447 15.35 0.75 28.14
C VAL A 447 15.61 -0.49 27.28
N ILE A 448 15.16 -1.66 27.73
CA ILE A 448 15.30 -2.92 26.97
C ILE A 448 14.54 -2.81 25.63
N GLY A 449 13.31 -2.31 25.66
CA GLY A 449 12.50 -2.14 24.45
C GLY A 449 13.17 -1.20 23.44
N THR A 450 13.64 -0.05 23.89
CA THR A 450 14.39 0.90 23.06
C THR A 450 15.68 0.29 22.51
N ALA A 451 16.43 -0.42 23.32
CA ALA A 451 17.66 -1.08 22.89
C ALA A 451 17.40 -2.14 21.79
N LEU A 452 16.35 -2.95 21.95
CA LEU A 452 15.96 -3.94 20.94
C LEU A 452 15.47 -3.29 19.63
N ILE A 453 14.71 -2.19 19.71
CA ILE A 453 14.28 -1.42 18.54
C ILE A 453 15.49 -0.86 17.79
N LEU A 454 16.41 -0.21 18.49
CA LEU A 454 17.60 0.37 17.88
C LEU A 454 18.54 -0.71 17.33
N PHE A 455 18.71 -1.81 18.04
CA PHE A 455 19.54 -2.93 17.59
C PHE A 455 18.95 -3.60 16.35
N GLY A 456 17.62 -3.83 16.33
CA GLY A 456 16.91 -4.38 15.17
C GLY A 456 16.93 -3.44 13.96
N ALA A 457 16.82 -2.14 14.18
CA ALA A 457 16.83 -1.13 13.13
C ALA A 457 18.22 -0.96 12.50
N PHE A 458 19.23 -0.66 13.31
CA PHE A 458 20.54 -0.20 12.80
C PHE A 458 21.57 -1.31 12.58
N TYR A 459 21.46 -2.45 13.29
CA TYR A 459 22.49 -3.51 13.24
C TYR A 459 22.11 -4.68 12.33
N HIS A 460 20.82 -5.01 12.25
CA HIS A 460 20.38 -6.19 11.51
C HIS A 460 19.33 -5.92 10.43
N GLY A 461 18.76 -4.71 10.37
CA GLY A 461 17.64 -4.43 9.47
C GLY A 461 16.47 -5.42 9.67
N ASN A 462 16.24 -5.91 10.90
CA ASN A 462 15.30 -6.98 11.17
C ASN A 462 14.02 -6.46 11.82
N PRO A 463 12.90 -6.40 11.06
CA PRO A 463 11.62 -5.92 11.58
C PRO A 463 11.08 -6.72 12.77
N LEU A 464 11.39 -8.02 12.87
CA LEU A 464 10.96 -8.86 14.00
C LEU A 464 11.63 -8.47 15.32
N LEU A 465 12.90 -8.05 15.28
CA LEU A 465 13.59 -7.52 16.47
C LEU A 465 13.01 -6.18 16.90
N VAL A 466 12.64 -5.32 15.95
CA VAL A 466 11.93 -4.07 16.23
C VAL A 466 10.58 -4.40 16.91
N ALA A 467 9.82 -5.34 16.37
CA ALA A 467 8.55 -5.78 16.97
C ALA A 467 8.73 -6.35 18.37
N ALA A 468 9.77 -7.16 18.61
CA ALA A 468 10.11 -7.71 19.92
C ALA A 468 10.46 -6.61 20.94
N GLY A 469 11.00 -5.48 20.49
CA GLY A 469 11.30 -4.32 21.34
C GLY A 469 10.07 -3.48 21.72
N VAL A 470 9.04 -3.48 20.88
CA VAL A 470 7.80 -2.71 21.15
C VAL A 470 7.11 -3.20 22.41
N VAL A 471 7.01 -4.53 22.60
CA VAL A 471 6.26 -5.14 23.71
C VAL A 471 6.83 -4.73 25.10
N PRO A 472 8.14 -4.94 25.40
CA PRO A 472 8.71 -4.52 26.69
C PRO A 472 8.70 -3.00 26.85
N GLY A 473 8.88 -2.23 25.77
CA GLY A 473 8.80 -0.77 25.80
C GLY A 473 7.41 -0.28 26.21
N GLU A 474 6.38 -0.82 25.61
CA GLU A 474 4.98 -0.45 25.87
C GLU A 474 4.52 -0.89 27.27
N LEU A 475 4.84 -2.12 27.69
CA LEU A 475 4.60 -2.59 29.06
C LEU A 475 5.33 -1.76 30.09
N GLY A 476 6.58 -1.35 29.77
CA GLY A 476 7.37 -0.47 30.60
C GLY A 476 6.73 0.91 30.78
N LEU A 477 6.24 1.49 29.67
CA LEU A 477 5.56 2.78 29.69
C LEU A 477 4.25 2.73 30.47
N VAL A 478 3.47 1.64 30.32
CA VAL A 478 2.26 1.38 31.12
C VAL A 478 2.60 1.32 32.62
N ALA A 479 3.65 0.63 33.01
CA ALA A 479 4.09 0.55 34.40
C ALA A 479 4.51 1.93 34.95
N CYS A 480 5.11 2.80 34.13
CA CYS A 480 5.48 4.17 34.46
C CYS A 480 4.31 5.15 34.50
N THR A 481 3.15 4.83 33.87
CA THR A 481 2.02 5.77 33.72
C THR A 481 1.53 6.33 35.07
N THR A 482 1.61 5.55 36.14
CA THR A 482 1.20 6.00 37.49
C THR A 482 2.11 7.14 38.02
N VAL A 483 3.38 7.13 37.70
CA VAL A 483 4.34 8.20 38.06
C VAL A 483 4.14 9.40 37.13
N LEU A 484 3.95 9.14 35.84
CA LEU A 484 3.70 10.18 34.84
C LEU A 484 2.44 10.98 35.16
N VAL A 485 1.34 10.30 35.55
CA VAL A 485 0.10 10.94 35.99
C VAL A 485 0.31 11.71 37.29
N ALA A 486 1.08 11.18 38.24
CA ALA A 486 1.39 11.92 39.47
C ALA A 486 2.24 13.18 39.17
N TRP A 487 3.21 13.07 38.29
CA TRP A 487 4.08 14.19 37.89
C TRP A 487 3.33 15.27 37.09
N SER A 488 2.39 14.88 36.24
CA SER A 488 1.53 15.83 35.49
C SER A 488 0.74 16.77 36.41
N GLY A 489 0.46 16.37 37.67
CA GLY A 489 -0.11 17.25 38.68
C GLY A 489 0.66 18.54 38.92
N LYS A 490 1.97 18.60 38.67
CA LYS A 490 2.80 19.81 38.73
C LYS A 490 2.44 20.82 37.63
N LEU A 491 1.96 20.33 36.48
CA LEU A 491 1.53 21.16 35.35
C LEU A 491 0.19 21.87 35.61
N ALA A 492 -0.54 21.45 36.68
CA ALA A 492 -1.83 22.02 37.01
C ALA A 492 -1.81 23.55 37.19
N ARG A 493 -0.65 24.11 37.57
CA ARG A 493 -0.48 25.57 37.79
C ARG A 493 -0.75 26.41 36.52
N TRP A 494 -0.62 25.82 35.34
CA TRP A 494 -0.77 26.48 34.05
C TRP A 494 -2.21 26.42 33.49
N LEU A 495 -3.10 25.64 34.15
CA LEU A 495 -4.44 25.38 33.65
C LEU A 495 -5.49 26.29 34.32
N PRO A 496 -6.63 26.60 33.64
CA PRO A 496 -7.78 27.21 34.23
C PRO A 496 -8.34 26.39 35.39
N LEU A 497 -9.19 26.99 36.23
CA LEU A 497 -9.64 26.41 37.52
C LEU A 497 -10.17 24.97 37.39
N THR A 498 -11.06 24.70 36.40
CA THR A 498 -11.65 23.37 36.17
C THR A 498 -10.60 22.35 35.73
N GLY A 499 -9.68 22.73 34.86
CA GLY A 499 -8.56 21.89 34.42
C GLY A 499 -7.56 21.64 35.55
N ARG A 500 -7.27 22.66 36.36
CA ARG A 500 -6.41 22.57 37.54
C ARG A 500 -6.95 21.57 38.56
N LEU A 501 -8.27 21.65 38.83
CA LEU A 501 -8.96 20.71 39.74
C LEU A 501 -8.93 19.29 39.17
N ALA A 502 -9.26 19.13 37.88
CA ALA A 502 -9.28 17.83 37.18
C ALA A 502 -7.90 17.17 37.20
N LEU A 503 -6.83 17.90 36.90
CA LEU A 503 -5.47 17.35 36.86
C LEU A 503 -4.94 17.00 38.25
N ARG A 504 -5.21 17.82 39.26
CA ARG A 504 -4.88 17.53 40.66
C ARG A 504 -5.67 16.34 41.20
N ASP A 505 -6.97 16.24 40.87
CA ASP A 505 -7.78 15.08 41.22
C ASP A 505 -7.27 13.80 40.59
N GLY A 506 -6.94 13.84 39.26
CA GLY A 506 -6.32 12.73 38.53
C GLY A 506 -4.99 12.28 39.16
N ALA A 507 -4.11 13.21 39.51
CA ALA A 507 -2.85 12.92 40.17
C ALA A 507 -3.01 12.36 41.59
N ARG A 508 -4.00 12.84 42.34
CA ARG A 508 -4.33 12.35 43.69
C ARG A 508 -4.97 10.95 43.64
N ASN A 509 -5.84 10.74 42.65
CA ASN A 509 -6.55 9.47 42.45
C ASN A 509 -5.93 8.63 41.35
N ARG A 510 -4.59 8.63 41.20
CA ARG A 510 -3.83 7.98 40.17
C ARG A 510 -4.14 6.48 39.97
N GLY A 511 -4.54 5.76 41.00
CA GLY A 511 -4.93 4.36 40.90
C GLY A 511 -6.21 4.11 40.04
N ARG A 512 -6.94 5.19 39.70
CA ARG A 512 -8.11 5.16 38.84
C ARG A 512 -7.77 5.77 37.45
N THR A 513 -7.04 6.88 37.44
CA THR A 513 -6.76 7.64 36.23
C THR A 513 -5.65 6.99 35.37
N ALA A 514 -4.61 6.45 36.02
CA ALA A 514 -3.45 5.90 35.27
C ALA A 514 -3.81 4.72 34.33
N PRO A 515 -4.68 3.76 34.71
CA PRO A 515 -5.05 2.71 33.76
C PRO A 515 -5.82 3.22 32.53
N ALA A 516 -6.65 4.25 32.70
CA ALA A 516 -7.36 4.86 31.59
C ALA A 516 -6.42 5.65 30.67
N VAL A 517 -5.48 6.41 31.26
CA VAL A 517 -4.42 7.09 30.49
C VAL A 517 -3.56 6.07 29.76
N ALA A 518 -3.20 4.95 30.38
CA ALA A 518 -2.40 3.89 29.80
C ALA A 518 -3.10 3.22 28.61
N ALA A 519 -4.42 2.98 28.68
CA ALA A 519 -5.18 2.41 27.58
C ALA A 519 -5.21 3.35 26.36
N ILE A 520 -5.50 4.64 26.58
CA ILE A 520 -5.49 5.63 25.49
C ILE A 520 -4.07 5.78 24.91
N MET A 521 -3.06 5.78 25.76
CA MET A 521 -1.67 5.87 25.38
C MET A 521 -1.24 4.70 24.48
N ALA A 522 -1.60 3.48 24.83
CA ALA A 522 -1.28 2.29 24.03
C ALA A 522 -1.95 2.36 22.64
N ALA A 523 -3.24 2.65 22.60
CA ALA A 523 -3.99 2.78 21.34
C ALA A 523 -3.42 3.90 20.43
N VAL A 524 -3.11 5.05 21.02
CA VAL A 524 -2.54 6.19 20.28
C VAL A 524 -1.11 5.88 19.83
N ALA A 525 -0.31 5.19 20.63
CA ALA A 525 1.05 4.80 20.25
C ALA A 525 1.05 3.90 19.01
N GLY A 526 0.21 2.86 19.02
CA GLY A 526 0.07 1.98 17.86
C GLY A 526 -0.42 2.70 16.61
N ALA A 527 -1.47 3.49 16.74
CA ALA A 527 -2.01 4.27 15.63
C ALA A 527 -0.99 5.30 15.10
N THR A 528 -0.23 5.95 15.96
CA THR A 528 0.84 6.89 15.57
C THR A 528 1.97 6.17 14.84
N THR A 529 2.37 4.98 15.30
CA THR A 529 3.38 4.16 14.63
C THR A 529 2.98 3.86 13.19
N VAL A 530 1.76 3.37 12.98
CA VAL A 530 1.26 3.03 11.64
C VAL A 530 1.12 4.29 10.77
N ALA A 531 0.53 5.36 11.31
CA ALA A 531 0.35 6.63 10.58
C ALA A 531 1.70 7.21 10.13
N MET A 532 2.72 7.12 10.98
CA MET A 532 4.06 7.59 10.68
C MET A 532 4.73 6.78 9.58
N VAL A 533 4.59 5.44 9.59
CA VAL A 533 5.14 4.57 8.54
C VAL A 533 4.47 4.88 7.20
N ILE A 534 3.13 4.99 7.16
CA ILE A 534 2.38 5.33 5.95
C ILE A 534 2.80 6.71 5.40
N SER A 535 2.88 7.72 6.26
CA SER A 535 3.24 9.09 5.85
C SER A 535 4.69 9.20 5.39
N SER A 536 5.59 8.41 5.99
CA SER A 536 7.00 8.39 5.60
C SER A 536 7.21 7.66 4.27
N ASP A 537 6.46 6.60 4.02
CA ASP A 537 6.46 5.88 2.74
C ASP A 537 5.91 6.80 1.61
N ASP A 538 4.84 7.54 1.87
CA ASP A 538 4.29 8.54 0.94
C ASP A 538 5.29 9.67 0.65
N ALA A 539 5.96 10.18 1.69
CA ALA A 539 6.99 11.22 1.52
C ALA A 539 8.19 10.69 0.72
N GLN A 540 8.55 9.42 0.91
CA GLN A 540 9.60 8.79 0.14
C GLN A 540 9.20 8.63 -1.33
N GLN A 541 7.99 8.14 -1.61
CA GLN A 541 7.47 8.06 -2.97
C GLN A 541 7.38 9.44 -3.62
N ARG A 542 6.96 10.47 -2.89
CA ARG A 542 6.96 11.86 -3.37
C ARG A 542 8.35 12.37 -3.72
N ARG A 543 9.38 12.00 -2.94
CA ARG A 543 10.77 12.38 -3.21
C ARG A 543 11.33 11.71 -4.44
N TYR A 544 10.95 10.44 -4.68
CA TYR A 544 11.37 9.69 -5.87
C TYR A 544 10.48 9.93 -7.07
N TYR A 545 9.35 10.60 -6.86
CA TYR A 545 8.53 11.01 -7.99
C TYR A 545 9.29 12.02 -8.84
N GLN A 546 9.60 11.60 -10.03
CA GLN A 546 10.19 12.45 -11.05
C GLN A 546 9.06 12.91 -11.98
N SER A 547 8.80 14.21 -11.96
CA SER A 547 7.82 14.77 -12.90
C SER A 547 8.37 14.65 -14.33
N GLN A 548 7.56 14.12 -15.20
CA GLN A 548 7.92 13.92 -16.61
C GLN A 548 7.95 15.24 -17.37
N LEU A 549 7.11 16.18 -16.95
CA LEU A 549 6.98 17.51 -17.50
C LEU A 549 6.97 18.54 -16.37
N ARG A 550 6.94 19.81 -16.71
CA ARG A 550 6.65 20.85 -15.73
C ARG A 550 5.18 20.79 -15.30
N MET A 551 4.93 21.21 -14.06
CA MET A 551 3.56 21.20 -13.52
C MET A 551 2.59 21.95 -14.43
N GLY A 552 1.50 21.29 -14.78
CA GLY A 552 0.45 21.78 -15.65
C GLY A 552 0.72 21.63 -17.15
N GLN A 553 1.95 21.34 -17.57
CA GLN A 553 2.23 21.02 -18.96
C GLN A 553 1.56 19.72 -19.40
N ALA A 554 1.33 19.61 -20.69
CA ALA A 554 0.73 18.43 -21.28
C ALA A 554 1.54 17.92 -22.48
N VAL A 555 1.39 16.63 -22.77
CA VAL A 555 2.04 15.97 -23.92
C VAL A 555 1.10 15.00 -24.60
N ALA A 556 1.14 14.98 -25.92
CA ALA A 556 0.62 13.89 -26.75
C ALA A 556 1.80 13.20 -27.43
N GLY A 557 2.07 11.95 -27.08
CA GLY A 557 3.01 11.12 -27.84
C GLY A 557 2.43 10.87 -29.24
N LEU A 558 3.30 10.82 -30.23
CA LEU A 558 2.92 10.55 -31.61
C LEU A 558 3.52 9.21 -32.07
N ASP A 559 2.77 8.48 -32.85
CA ASP A 559 3.28 7.27 -33.47
C ASP A 559 4.30 7.60 -34.55
N ALA A 560 5.33 6.79 -34.69
CA ALA A 560 6.37 6.97 -35.68
C ALA A 560 5.77 6.98 -37.11
N GLY A 561 6.15 7.97 -37.90
CA GLY A 561 5.69 8.08 -39.30
C GLY A 561 4.53 9.04 -39.55
N LEU A 562 4.02 9.71 -38.50
CA LEU A 562 3.04 10.78 -38.73
C LEU A 562 3.68 11.92 -39.54
N ALA A 563 2.98 12.34 -40.63
CA ALA A 563 3.48 13.43 -41.48
C ALA A 563 3.54 14.76 -40.67
N PRO A 564 4.56 15.61 -40.90
CA PRO A 564 4.69 16.86 -40.18
C PRO A 564 3.45 17.77 -40.27
N ASP A 565 2.82 17.83 -41.42
CA ASP A 565 1.58 18.62 -41.62
C ASP A 565 0.41 18.08 -40.79
N ALA A 566 0.31 16.76 -40.60
CA ALA A 566 -0.72 16.14 -39.76
C ALA A 566 -0.44 16.44 -38.28
N ALA A 567 0.81 16.37 -37.85
CA ALA A 567 1.21 16.74 -36.49
C ALA A 567 0.90 18.20 -36.18
N ASN A 568 1.19 19.13 -37.13
CA ASN A 568 0.87 20.56 -36.96
C ASN A 568 -0.64 20.82 -36.94
N ARG A 569 -1.45 20.13 -37.72
CA ARG A 569 -2.92 20.23 -37.65
C ARG A 569 -3.45 19.75 -36.32
N LEU A 570 -2.95 18.62 -35.83
CA LEU A 570 -3.33 18.07 -34.53
C LEU A 570 -2.93 19.02 -33.41
N LEU A 571 -1.72 19.60 -33.47
CA LEU A 571 -1.26 20.60 -32.50
C LEU A 571 -2.29 21.76 -32.41
N GLN A 572 -2.70 22.34 -33.54
CA GLN A 572 -3.67 23.42 -33.58
C GLN A 572 -5.05 23.02 -33.04
N GLN A 573 -5.50 21.80 -33.33
CA GLN A 573 -6.78 21.29 -32.80
C GLN A 573 -6.76 21.12 -31.29
N ILE A 574 -5.67 20.60 -30.73
CA ILE A 574 -5.52 20.43 -29.27
C ILE A 574 -5.34 21.78 -28.60
N ASP A 575 -4.60 22.70 -29.22
CA ASP A 575 -4.41 24.08 -28.75
C ASP A 575 -5.73 24.85 -28.58
N ALA A 576 -6.71 24.55 -29.43
CA ALA A 576 -8.03 25.16 -29.36
C ALA A 576 -8.89 24.68 -28.18
N VAL A 577 -8.61 23.52 -27.59
CA VAL A 577 -9.39 22.93 -26.48
C VAL A 577 -8.69 23.03 -25.15
N LEU A 578 -7.38 23.29 -25.11
CA LEU A 578 -6.61 23.44 -23.89
C LEU A 578 -6.37 24.91 -23.53
N PRO A 579 -6.14 25.23 -22.27
CA PRO A 579 -5.72 26.58 -21.83
C PRO A 579 -4.22 26.81 -22.12
N THR A 580 -3.81 26.66 -23.38
CA THR A 580 -2.42 26.76 -23.81
C THR A 580 -1.90 28.17 -23.82
N ARG A 581 -0.60 28.34 -23.53
CA ARG A 581 0.18 29.54 -23.81
C ARG A 581 0.93 29.35 -25.13
N GLU A 582 1.52 28.18 -25.30
CA GLU A 582 2.28 27.83 -26.50
C GLU A 582 2.33 26.31 -26.66
N GLY A 583 2.22 25.83 -27.90
CA GLY A 583 2.40 24.44 -28.26
C GLY A 583 3.60 24.26 -29.19
N ALA A 584 4.28 23.11 -29.11
CA ALA A 584 5.43 22.81 -29.94
C ALA A 584 5.46 21.34 -30.38
N VAL A 585 6.01 21.08 -31.58
CA VAL A 585 6.27 19.73 -32.06
C VAL A 585 7.70 19.35 -31.69
N LEU A 586 7.83 18.25 -30.95
CA LEU A 586 9.11 17.60 -30.71
C LEU A 586 9.35 16.57 -31.80
N GLN A 587 10.48 16.66 -32.47
CA GLN A 587 10.88 15.71 -33.49
C GLN A 587 12.07 14.87 -32.99
N GLY A 588 12.04 13.58 -33.26
CA GLY A 588 13.06 12.63 -32.80
C GLY A 588 13.32 11.54 -33.84
N VAL A 589 14.22 10.63 -33.49
CA VAL A 589 14.49 9.42 -34.25
C VAL A 589 14.02 8.25 -33.46
N GLY A 590 12.98 7.55 -33.94
CA GLY A 590 12.47 6.34 -33.29
C GLY A 590 13.39 5.14 -33.52
N PHE A 591 13.51 4.25 -32.55
CA PHE A 591 14.17 2.97 -32.72
C PHE A 591 13.34 2.10 -33.67
N GLY A 592 13.89 1.75 -34.84
CA GLY A 592 13.29 0.76 -35.73
C GLY A 592 13.36 -0.61 -35.09
N ASN A 593 12.22 -1.26 -34.93
CA ASN A 593 12.17 -2.66 -34.47
C ASN A 593 12.58 -3.58 -35.65
N GLY A 594 13.54 -4.35 -35.42
CA GLY A 594 13.97 -5.67 -35.79
C GLY A 594 13.60 -6.37 -37.10
N ASP A 595 13.11 -5.70 -38.11
CA ASP A 595 12.82 -6.33 -39.41
C ASP A 595 14.06 -6.58 -40.29
N GLY A 596 15.25 -6.77 -39.66
CA GLY A 596 16.49 -6.99 -40.41
C GLY A 596 16.98 -5.76 -41.17
N GLN A 597 16.33 -4.60 -41.08
CA GLN A 597 16.84 -3.33 -41.58
C GLN A 597 17.77 -2.73 -40.54
N ALA A 598 18.85 -2.12 -41.01
CA ALA A 598 19.84 -1.43 -40.19
C ALA A 598 19.10 -0.50 -39.20
N SER A 599 19.41 -0.62 -37.91
CA SER A 599 18.89 0.27 -36.89
C SER A 599 19.02 1.72 -37.35
N PRO A 600 17.99 2.57 -37.20
CA PRO A 600 18.07 3.96 -37.59
C PRO A 600 19.28 4.61 -36.94
N LEU A 601 19.92 5.56 -37.65
CA LEU A 601 21.07 6.29 -37.15
C LEU A 601 20.65 7.17 -35.99
N VAL A 602 20.81 6.67 -34.74
CA VAL A 602 20.39 7.36 -33.53
C VAL A 602 21.45 8.40 -33.13
N PRO A 603 21.11 9.69 -33.10
CA PRO A 603 22.04 10.71 -32.68
C PRO A 603 22.19 10.74 -31.15
N SER A 604 23.42 10.90 -30.69
CA SER A 604 23.77 11.05 -29.27
C SER A 604 24.84 12.10 -29.06
N VAL A 605 24.86 12.73 -27.90
CA VAL A 605 25.90 13.69 -27.53
C VAL A 605 27.20 12.95 -27.22
N ILE A 606 28.27 13.31 -27.89
CA ILE A 606 29.62 12.80 -27.59
C ILE A 606 30.24 13.68 -26.52
N ARG A 607 30.42 13.14 -25.35
CA ARG A 607 31.09 13.80 -24.23
C ARG A 607 32.59 13.61 -24.24
N LYS A 608 33.34 14.54 -23.69
CA LYS A 608 34.77 14.33 -23.41
C LYS A 608 34.92 13.12 -22.44
N PRO A 609 36.00 12.33 -22.56
CA PRO A 609 36.19 11.12 -21.74
C PRO A 609 36.02 11.36 -20.21
N GLY A 610 36.46 12.53 -19.69
CA GLY A 610 36.31 12.88 -18.28
C GLY A 610 34.90 13.32 -17.87
N ASN A 611 34.02 13.57 -18.83
CA ASN A 611 32.63 13.98 -18.59
C ASN A 611 31.63 12.81 -18.72
N ASN A 612 32.12 11.62 -19.10
CA ASN A 612 31.24 10.46 -19.18
C ASN A 612 30.75 10.06 -17.81
N CYS A 613 29.47 9.74 -17.74
CA CYS A 613 28.88 9.06 -16.60
C CYS A 613 29.57 7.70 -16.41
N SER A 614 30.04 7.40 -15.21
CA SER A 614 30.75 6.15 -14.93
C SER A 614 29.82 4.94 -14.78
N SER A 615 28.70 4.91 -15.47
CA SER A 615 27.82 3.72 -15.54
C SER A 615 28.43 2.68 -16.49
N SER A 616 29.59 2.12 -16.15
CA SER A 616 30.06 0.90 -16.80
C SER A 616 29.21 -0.28 -16.33
N GLY A 617 28.53 -0.92 -17.23
CA GLY A 617 27.75 -2.12 -17.17
C GLY A 617 27.46 -2.71 -15.78
N ASN A 618 26.23 -2.82 -15.38
CA ASN A 618 25.70 -3.32 -14.09
C ASN A 618 25.91 -2.45 -12.84
N ALA A 619 26.56 -1.28 -12.92
CA ALA A 619 26.57 -0.34 -11.81
C ALA A 619 25.25 0.45 -11.85
N SER A 620 24.37 0.05 -10.98
CA SER A 620 23.02 0.54 -10.74
C SER A 620 22.84 2.04 -10.71
N THR A 621 21.63 2.40 -11.02
CA THR A 621 20.95 3.69 -10.94
C THR A 621 21.31 4.63 -9.78
N ALA A 622 21.83 4.12 -8.65
CA ALA A 622 22.14 4.94 -7.47
C ALA A 622 23.47 5.71 -7.55
N VAL A 623 24.44 5.22 -8.32
CA VAL A 623 25.70 5.95 -8.55
C VAL A 623 25.47 7.06 -9.57
N SER A 624 24.57 6.83 -10.55
CA SER A 624 24.20 7.83 -11.53
C SER A 624 23.41 8.99 -10.93
N ALA A 625 22.51 8.73 -9.99
CA ALA A 625 21.69 9.79 -9.35
C ALA A 625 22.50 10.77 -8.49
N SER A 626 23.69 10.43 -8.03
CA SER A 626 24.56 11.32 -7.26
C SER A 626 25.68 11.96 -8.07
N ASP A 627 25.94 11.50 -9.29
CA ASP A 627 26.98 12.05 -10.16
C ASP A 627 26.37 13.10 -11.09
N PRO A 628 26.72 14.39 -10.94
CA PRO A 628 26.19 15.46 -11.77
C PRO A 628 26.55 15.32 -13.27
N ARG A 629 27.45 14.40 -13.62
CA ARG A 629 27.78 14.07 -15.03
C ARG A 629 26.72 13.18 -15.66
N CYS A 630 26.04 12.37 -14.83
CA CYS A 630 25.01 11.45 -15.31
C CYS A 630 23.69 12.15 -15.67
N GLY A 631 23.47 13.37 -15.18
CA GLY A 631 22.20 14.06 -15.34
C GLY A 631 21.06 13.34 -14.57
N ASP A 632 19.85 13.79 -14.75
CA ASP A 632 18.65 13.13 -14.22
C ASP A 632 18.19 12.05 -15.22
N ASP A 633 19.07 11.09 -15.56
CA ASP A 633 18.93 10.11 -16.65
C ASP A 633 17.71 9.15 -16.55
N TYR A 634 16.75 9.37 -15.66
CA TYR A 634 15.66 8.44 -15.45
C TYR A 634 14.26 9.07 -15.37
N ALA A 635 14.07 10.28 -15.80
CA ALA A 635 12.77 10.94 -15.71
C ALA A 635 12.14 11.21 -17.09
N GLY A 636 11.50 10.29 -17.60
CA GLY A 636 10.13 10.15 -17.95
C GLY A 636 9.60 10.63 -19.28
N MET A 637 10.29 11.31 -20.20
CA MET A 637 9.71 11.49 -21.56
C MET A 637 9.81 10.22 -22.42
N GLU A 638 10.61 9.25 -22.01
CA GLU A 638 10.82 8.00 -22.76
C GLU A 638 9.49 7.27 -23.05
N GLN A 639 8.54 7.28 -22.11
CA GLN A 639 7.23 6.67 -22.34
C GLN A 639 6.37 7.40 -23.37
N PHE A 640 6.65 8.69 -23.67
CA PHE A 640 5.92 9.47 -24.69
C PHE A 640 6.66 9.54 -26.02
N THR A 641 7.94 9.23 -26.02
CA THR A 641 8.79 9.28 -27.22
C THR A 641 9.18 7.89 -27.73
N THR A 642 8.57 6.81 -27.21
CA THR A 642 8.81 5.42 -27.62
C THR A 642 10.28 5.06 -27.80
N GLY A 643 11.14 5.41 -26.80
CA GLY A 643 12.58 5.13 -26.89
C GLY A 643 13.35 5.99 -27.87
N ALA A 644 12.94 7.25 -28.07
CA ALA A 644 13.63 8.18 -28.94
C ALA A 644 15.06 8.48 -28.48
N SER A 645 15.86 8.99 -29.40
CA SER A 645 17.18 9.49 -29.08
C SER A 645 17.13 10.63 -28.06
N THR A 646 18.14 10.74 -27.21
CA THR A 646 18.29 11.86 -26.27
C THR A 646 18.55 13.21 -26.98
N VAL A 647 18.83 13.18 -28.29
CA VAL A 647 18.95 14.35 -29.14
C VAL A 647 17.69 14.48 -29.99
N VAL A 648 16.98 15.57 -29.80
CA VAL A 648 15.70 15.88 -30.47
C VAL A 648 15.84 17.13 -31.31
N ALA A 649 14.96 17.32 -32.30
CA ALA A 649 14.94 18.51 -33.13
C ALA A 649 13.66 19.32 -32.90
N GLY A 650 13.76 20.62 -32.98
CA GLY A 650 12.63 21.53 -32.89
C GLY A 650 13.01 22.97 -33.06
N GLY A 651 12.02 23.85 -33.20
CA GLY A 651 12.21 25.30 -33.32
C GLY A 651 12.32 26.01 -31.96
N PRO A 652 12.44 27.35 -31.97
CA PRO A 652 12.46 28.16 -30.74
C PRO A 652 11.26 27.96 -29.82
N GLU A 653 10.10 27.68 -30.40
CA GLU A 653 8.87 27.34 -29.67
C GLU A 653 9.05 26.13 -28.76
N LEU A 654 9.79 25.11 -29.21
CA LEU A 654 10.07 23.93 -28.37
C LEU A 654 10.91 24.31 -27.16
N ILE A 655 11.90 25.21 -27.30
CA ILE A 655 12.71 25.68 -26.18
C ILE A 655 11.84 26.44 -25.17
N ARG A 656 10.96 27.32 -25.63
CA ARG A 656 10.05 28.07 -24.75
C ARG A 656 9.11 27.14 -23.98
N VAL A 657 8.55 26.14 -24.65
CA VAL A 657 7.70 25.15 -24.00
C VAL A 657 8.52 24.35 -22.96
N LEU A 658 9.70 23.84 -23.32
CA LEU A 658 10.54 23.07 -22.41
C LEU A 658 10.98 23.88 -21.19
N LEU A 659 11.38 25.15 -21.37
CA LEU A 659 11.84 26.04 -20.30
C LEU A 659 10.66 26.72 -19.55
N GLY A 660 9.55 26.96 -20.25
CA GLY A 660 8.40 27.72 -19.79
C GLY A 660 8.66 29.24 -19.67
N HIS A 661 9.72 29.68 -20.30
CA HIS A 661 10.08 31.10 -20.46
C HIS A 661 10.93 31.30 -21.71
N GLU A 662 11.02 32.51 -22.18
CA GLU A 662 11.86 32.87 -23.31
C GLU A 662 13.34 32.90 -22.89
N ASP A 663 14.20 32.34 -23.74
CA ASP A 663 15.67 32.48 -23.68
C ASP A 663 16.19 32.96 -25.05
N PRO A 664 16.32 34.26 -25.22
CA PRO A 664 16.72 34.84 -26.53
C PRO A 664 18.10 34.36 -27.04
N ALA A 665 19.02 34.01 -26.12
CA ALA A 665 20.33 33.50 -26.47
C ALA A 665 20.26 32.07 -27.04
N ALA A 666 19.50 31.19 -26.36
CA ALA A 666 19.24 29.82 -26.80
C ALA A 666 18.48 29.80 -28.14
N GLU A 667 17.43 30.62 -28.25
CA GLU A 667 16.65 30.76 -29.49
C GLU A 667 17.48 31.27 -30.68
N ALA A 668 18.39 32.23 -30.44
CA ALA A 668 19.27 32.76 -31.49
C ALA A 668 20.25 31.69 -32.00
N VAL A 669 20.80 30.86 -31.09
CA VAL A 669 21.69 29.76 -31.47
C VAL A 669 20.93 28.73 -32.30
N LEU A 670 19.69 28.37 -31.88
CA LEU A 670 18.88 27.41 -32.61
C LEU A 670 18.47 27.93 -34.00
N LYS A 671 18.05 29.20 -34.10
CA LYS A 671 17.75 29.88 -35.40
C LYS A 671 18.98 29.93 -36.34
N ALA A 672 20.18 29.96 -35.77
CA ALA A 672 21.44 29.93 -36.55
C ALA A 672 21.87 28.52 -36.95
N GLY A 673 21.04 27.49 -36.71
CA GLY A 673 21.37 26.09 -37.07
C GLY A 673 22.21 25.35 -36.01
N GLY A 674 22.28 25.88 -34.79
CA GLY A 674 23.02 25.31 -33.67
C GLY A 674 22.17 24.37 -32.80
N ALA A 675 22.62 24.17 -31.59
CA ALA A 675 21.97 23.27 -30.59
C ALA A 675 21.84 23.97 -29.23
N VAL A 676 20.86 23.53 -28.46
CA VAL A 676 20.68 23.88 -27.05
C VAL A 676 20.94 22.65 -26.21
N VAL A 677 21.84 22.74 -25.24
CA VAL A 677 22.20 21.66 -24.31
C VAL A 677 21.84 22.03 -22.90
N PHE A 678 21.51 21.05 -22.08
CA PHE A 678 20.98 21.24 -20.75
C PHE A 678 21.98 20.87 -19.66
N ASN A 679 23.00 20.14 -19.97
CA ASN A 679 24.08 19.77 -19.07
C ASN A 679 25.42 20.35 -19.53
N LYS A 680 26.15 21.01 -18.65
CA LYS A 680 27.48 21.57 -18.97
C LYS A 680 28.49 20.50 -19.41
N PHE A 681 28.30 19.25 -18.97
CA PHE A 681 29.15 18.14 -19.36
C PHE A 681 28.94 17.67 -20.81
N ASP A 682 27.86 18.10 -21.46
CA ASP A 682 27.57 17.87 -22.88
C ASP A 682 28.33 18.81 -23.82
N LEU A 683 28.93 19.85 -23.28
CA LEU A 683 29.72 20.80 -24.09
C LEU A 683 31.08 20.21 -24.50
N ALA A 684 31.37 20.29 -25.76
CA ALA A 684 32.64 19.84 -26.35
C ALA A 684 33.74 20.91 -26.26
N GLY A 685 33.40 22.21 -26.25
CA GLY A 685 34.33 23.35 -26.24
C GLY A 685 34.44 24.01 -24.87
N ASP A 686 35.66 24.45 -24.48
CA ASP A 686 35.94 25.14 -23.20
C ASP A 686 36.11 26.64 -23.40
N GLY A 687 35.76 27.19 -24.54
CA GLY A 687 36.09 28.55 -24.96
C GLY A 687 34.89 29.51 -24.94
N ALA A 688 35.16 30.75 -25.36
CA ALA A 688 34.18 31.82 -25.51
C ALA A 688 32.99 31.48 -26.44
N LYS A 689 33.08 30.40 -27.19
CA LYS A 689 32.01 29.89 -28.08
C LYS A 689 31.75 28.41 -27.70
N PRO A 690 30.72 28.14 -26.88
CA PRO A 690 30.38 26.79 -26.57
C PRO A 690 29.89 25.99 -27.79
N THR A 691 30.34 24.73 -27.89
CA THR A 691 29.95 23.81 -28.96
C THR A 691 29.53 22.46 -28.37
N VAL A 692 28.71 21.75 -29.09
CA VAL A 692 28.34 20.36 -28.77
C VAL A 692 28.75 19.46 -29.94
N GLN A 693 29.25 18.27 -29.63
CA GLN A 693 29.55 17.26 -30.63
C GLN A 693 28.46 16.19 -30.57
N ILE A 694 27.77 15.98 -31.69
CA ILE A 694 26.72 14.97 -31.83
C ILE A 694 27.24 13.91 -32.79
N GLY A 695 27.26 12.67 -32.35
CA GLY A 695 27.63 11.51 -33.14
C GLY A 695 26.46 10.56 -33.28
N LEU A 696 26.62 9.61 -34.20
CA LEU A 696 25.66 8.53 -34.37
C LEU A 696 26.08 7.35 -33.51
N GLN A 697 25.11 6.69 -32.88
CA GLN A 697 25.38 5.45 -32.16
C GLN A 697 25.81 4.39 -33.17
N GLY A 698 26.82 3.60 -32.81
CA GLY A 698 27.22 2.44 -33.60
C GLY A 698 26.15 1.35 -33.54
N THR A 699 26.14 0.50 -34.54
CA THR A 699 25.27 -0.68 -34.54
C THR A 699 25.81 -1.69 -33.53
N CYS A 700 25.00 -2.08 -32.56
CA CYS A 700 25.32 -3.14 -31.61
C CYS A 700 24.70 -4.45 -32.09
N ASP A 701 25.52 -5.46 -32.29
CA ASP A 701 25.04 -6.83 -32.46
C ASP A 701 24.73 -7.40 -31.08
N GLN A 702 23.43 -7.53 -30.77
CA GLN A 702 22.97 -8.06 -29.48
C GLN A 702 23.35 -9.52 -29.28
N GLN A 703 23.53 -10.30 -30.38
CA GLN A 703 23.92 -11.72 -30.28
C GLN A 703 25.41 -11.86 -30.00
N GLN A 704 26.25 -10.96 -30.53
CA GLN A 704 27.68 -10.99 -30.33
C GLN A 704 28.18 -10.04 -29.24
N GLN A 705 27.31 -9.23 -28.64
CA GLN A 705 27.64 -8.15 -27.70
C GLN A 705 28.77 -7.21 -28.18
N THR A 706 28.90 -7.06 -29.48
CA THR A 706 29.90 -6.22 -30.13
C THR A 706 29.21 -5.02 -30.75
N CYS A 707 29.64 -3.82 -30.38
CA CYS A 707 29.18 -2.59 -31.01
C CYS A 707 30.25 -2.08 -31.98
N THR A 708 29.88 -1.87 -33.25
CA THR A 708 30.73 -1.17 -34.19
C THR A 708 30.57 0.34 -34.00
N PRO A 709 31.62 1.09 -33.57
CA PRO A 709 31.51 2.51 -33.36
C PRO A 709 31.23 3.23 -34.68
N ASN A 710 30.23 4.09 -34.71
CA ASN A 710 30.05 5.01 -35.83
C ASN A 710 30.89 6.26 -35.57
N THR A 711 31.78 6.56 -36.49
CA THR A 711 32.70 7.71 -36.41
C THR A 711 32.12 9.01 -37.00
N ALA A 712 30.93 8.95 -37.61
CA ALA A 712 30.28 10.13 -38.16
C ALA A 712 29.78 11.04 -37.02
N SER A 713 30.20 12.28 -37.03
CA SER A 713 29.79 13.28 -36.04
C SER A 713 29.71 14.68 -36.64
N ALA A 714 28.94 15.55 -36.03
CA ALA A 714 28.85 16.97 -36.34
C ALA A 714 29.14 17.78 -35.09
N THR A 715 29.87 18.89 -35.26
CA THR A 715 30.08 19.88 -34.19
C THR A 715 29.21 21.07 -34.46
N LEU A 716 28.34 21.41 -33.57
CA LEU A 716 27.38 22.50 -33.69
C LEU A 716 27.67 23.59 -32.64
N PRO A 717 27.45 24.88 -32.98
CA PRO A 717 27.40 25.94 -31.97
C PRO A 717 26.33 25.59 -30.92
N ALA A 718 26.61 25.79 -29.64
CA ALA A 718 25.70 25.41 -28.59
C ALA A 718 25.38 26.57 -27.64
N ALA A 719 24.18 26.59 -27.11
CA ALA A 719 23.80 27.35 -25.92
C ALA A 719 23.58 26.40 -24.75
N LEU A 720 24.10 26.75 -23.55
CA LEU A 720 23.82 26.03 -22.32
C LEU A 720 22.70 26.72 -21.60
N VAL A 721 21.62 25.99 -21.34
CA VAL A 721 20.47 26.47 -20.53
C VAL A 721 20.29 25.57 -19.31
N GLY A 722 19.53 26.07 -18.33
CA GLY A 722 19.16 25.25 -17.18
C GLY A 722 18.34 24.03 -17.62
N SER A 723 18.59 22.89 -16.98
CA SER A 723 17.98 21.60 -17.35
C SER A 723 16.45 21.68 -17.38
N PRO A 724 15.79 21.40 -18.52
CA PRO A 724 14.44 20.87 -18.45
C PRO A 724 14.54 19.50 -17.81
N ARG A 725 13.61 19.16 -16.98
CA ARG A 725 13.53 17.79 -16.44
C ARG A 725 13.12 16.86 -17.59
N GLY A 726 13.92 15.83 -17.87
CA GLY A 726 13.64 14.85 -18.91
C GLY A 726 14.91 14.32 -19.62
N ASP A 727 14.78 13.27 -20.39
CA ASP A 727 15.88 12.54 -21.07
C ASP A 727 16.47 13.28 -22.27
N ILE A 728 16.14 14.54 -22.46
CA ILE A 728 16.65 15.35 -23.58
C ILE A 728 18.03 15.89 -23.23
N SER A 729 19.07 15.38 -23.91
CA SER A 729 20.45 15.89 -23.80
C SER A 729 20.66 17.13 -24.63
N ALA A 730 20.08 17.18 -25.82
CA ALA A 730 20.20 18.33 -26.71
C ALA A 730 18.94 18.54 -27.58
N VAL A 731 18.59 19.79 -27.83
CA VAL A 731 17.66 20.21 -28.88
C VAL A 731 18.48 20.80 -30.02
N VAL A 732 18.35 20.25 -31.22
CA VAL A 732 19.02 20.74 -32.43
C VAL A 732 18.05 21.48 -33.34
N ALA A 733 18.55 22.41 -34.12
CA ALA A 733 17.76 23.05 -35.17
C ALA A 733 17.25 22.00 -36.17
N PRO A 734 16.05 22.12 -36.73
CA PRO A 734 15.60 21.27 -37.82
C PRO A 734 16.61 21.29 -38.98
N GLY A 735 17.00 20.11 -39.48
CA GLY A 735 17.97 19.97 -40.56
C GLY A 735 19.45 20.06 -40.17
N ALA A 736 19.76 20.35 -38.87
CA ALA A 736 21.17 20.49 -38.44
C ALA A 736 22.01 19.20 -38.63
N LEU A 737 21.38 18.03 -38.66
CA LEU A 737 22.01 16.72 -38.77
C LEU A 737 21.73 16.04 -40.13
N ASP A 738 21.16 16.74 -41.11
CA ASP A 738 20.84 16.17 -42.43
C ASP A 738 22.10 15.63 -43.16
N ARG A 739 23.26 16.29 -42.97
CA ARG A 739 24.55 15.83 -43.53
C ARG A 739 25.02 14.50 -42.96
N LEU A 740 24.50 14.10 -41.77
CA LEU A 740 24.77 12.79 -41.19
C LEU A 740 23.72 11.73 -41.59
N GLY A 741 22.77 12.10 -42.45
CA GLY A 741 21.68 11.21 -42.88
C GLY A 741 20.58 11.01 -41.84
N VAL A 742 20.57 11.79 -40.76
CA VAL A 742 19.55 11.70 -39.70
C VAL A 742 18.25 12.35 -40.17
N LYS A 743 17.18 11.62 -40.16
CA LYS A 743 15.84 12.12 -40.49
C LYS A 743 15.01 12.18 -39.19
N PHE A 744 14.73 13.38 -38.73
CA PHE A 744 13.82 13.59 -37.62
C PHE A 744 12.36 13.54 -38.07
N THR A 745 11.54 12.87 -37.30
CA THR A 745 10.07 12.77 -37.47
C THR A 745 9.34 13.30 -36.24
N PRO A 746 8.12 13.82 -36.39
CA PRO A 746 7.30 14.21 -35.21
C PRO A 746 7.11 13.01 -34.28
N MET A 747 7.40 13.19 -32.99
CA MET A 747 7.28 12.14 -31.96
C MET A 747 6.42 12.54 -30.79
N ALA A 748 6.30 13.83 -30.50
CA ALA A 748 5.40 14.31 -29.46
C ALA A 748 4.95 15.74 -29.76
N LEU A 749 3.76 16.09 -29.26
CA LEU A 749 3.26 17.44 -29.16
C LEU A 749 3.32 17.86 -27.69
N LEU A 750 3.99 18.95 -27.39
CA LEU A 750 4.15 19.50 -26.05
C LEU A 750 3.35 20.80 -25.94
N PHE A 751 2.70 20.98 -24.79
CA PHE A 751 1.87 22.16 -24.52
C PHE A 751 2.28 22.80 -23.20
N ASP A 752 2.69 24.06 -23.22
CA ASP A 752 2.79 24.90 -22.03
C ASP A 752 1.43 25.54 -21.77
N THR A 753 0.90 25.33 -20.57
CA THR A 753 -0.45 25.76 -20.23
C THR A 753 -0.45 26.92 -19.23
N THR A 754 -1.47 27.76 -19.30
CA THR A 754 -1.64 28.91 -18.38
C THR A 754 -2.13 28.47 -16.99
N ARG A 755 -2.77 27.31 -16.91
CA ARG A 755 -3.22 26.59 -15.72
C ARG A 755 -3.28 25.10 -16.01
N THR A 756 -3.31 24.28 -14.97
CA THR A 756 -3.52 22.84 -15.14
C THR A 756 -4.85 22.58 -15.85
N PRO A 757 -4.86 21.83 -16.97
CA PRO A 757 -6.08 21.44 -17.66
C PRO A 757 -7.05 20.66 -16.78
N THR A 758 -8.35 20.88 -16.98
CA THR A 758 -9.40 20.08 -16.32
C THR A 758 -9.49 18.68 -16.91
N SER A 759 -10.17 17.77 -16.24
CA SER A 759 -10.38 16.42 -16.75
C SER A 759 -11.21 16.40 -18.04
N GLU A 760 -12.12 17.36 -18.24
CA GLU A 760 -12.92 17.48 -19.47
C GLU A 760 -12.04 17.94 -20.64
N GLU A 761 -11.17 18.92 -20.42
CA GLU A 761 -10.20 19.41 -21.41
C GLU A 761 -9.22 18.32 -21.79
N GLU A 762 -8.72 17.55 -20.81
CA GLU A 762 -7.85 16.39 -21.03
C GLU A 762 -8.55 15.32 -21.86
N THR A 763 -9.79 14.95 -21.53
CA THR A 763 -10.59 13.98 -22.29
C THR A 763 -10.83 14.45 -23.72
N SER A 764 -11.09 15.75 -23.91
CA SER A 764 -11.30 16.34 -25.23
C SER A 764 -10.01 16.30 -26.06
N ALA A 765 -8.87 16.66 -25.49
CA ALA A 765 -7.58 16.56 -26.15
C ALA A 765 -7.20 15.10 -26.47
N ASP A 766 -7.43 14.19 -25.54
CA ASP A 766 -7.18 12.76 -25.74
C ASP A 766 -8.06 12.18 -26.89
N SER A 767 -9.31 12.65 -27.02
CA SER A 767 -10.19 12.24 -28.12
C SER A 767 -9.68 12.72 -29.50
N LEU A 768 -9.11 13.92 -29.60
CA LEU A 768 -8.51 14.45 -30.82
C LEU A 768 -7.28 13.63 -31.21
N VAL A 769 -6.44 13.29 -30.23
CA VAL A 769 -5.26 12.41 -30.45
C VAL A 769 -5.74 11.04 -30.98
N GLY A 770 -6.76 10.45 -30.36
CA GLY A 770 -7.33 9.18 -30.79
C GLY A 770 -7.97 9.23 -32.19
N ALA A 771 -8.70 10.30 -32.51
CA ALA A 771 -9.28 10.50 -33.83
C ALA A 771 -8.23 10.59 -34.95
N SER A 772 -7.02 11.04 -34.62
CA SER A 772 -5.88 11.08 -35.55
C SER A 772 -5.18 9.71 -35.72
N GLY A 773 -5.70 8.67 -35.05
CA GLY A 773 -5.17 7.32 -35.14
C GLY A 773 -3.96 7.05 -34.27
N ILE A 774 -3.60 7.96 -33.37
CA ILE A 774 -2.43 7.86 -32.48
C ILE A 774 -2.80 7.00 -31.27
N GLU A 775 -1.93 6.07 -30.91
CA GLU A 775 -2.17 5.08 -29.86
C GLU A 775 -1.87 5.61 -28.47
N GLN A 776 -0.94 6.53 -28.34
CA GLN A 776 -0.51 7.06 -27.05
C GLN A 776 -1.55 7.96 -26.41
N ARG A 777 -1.67 7.89 -25.06
CA ARG A 777 -2.57 8.74 -24.27
C ARG A 777 -2.07 10.17 -24.23
N PHE A 778 -3.01 11.10 -24.21
CA PHE A 778 -2.73 12.47 -23.83
C PHE A 778 -2.45 12.50 -22.31
N TYR A 779 -1.37 13.16 -21.91
CA TYR A 779 -0.95 13.21 -20.51
C TYR A 779 -0.80 14.64 -20.03
N VAL A 780 -1.27 14.90 -18.81
CA VAL A 780 -1.13 16.18 -18.12
C VAL A 780 -0.34 15.96 -16.83
N GLU A 781 0.76 16.69 -16.67
CA GLU A 781 1.58 16.63 -15.47
C GLU A 781 0.86 17.34 -14.29
N ARG A 782 0.41 16.54 -13.32
CA ARG A 782 -0.25 17.02 -12.09
C ARG A 782 0.62 16.86 -10.85
N GLY A 783 1.84 16.37 -11.02
CA GLY A 783 2.72 16.02 -9.93
C GLY A 783 2.26 14.80 -9.14
N TYR A 784 2.97 14.52 -8.07
CA TYR A 784 2.70 13.37 -7.22
C TYR A 784 1.31 13.44 -6.58
N GLN A 785 0.50 12.43 -6.81
CA GLN A 785 -0.85 12.26 -6.24
C GLN A 785 -0.81 11.28 -5.08
N SER A 786 -0.86 11.79 -3.85
CA SER A 786 -0.92 10.93 -2.66
C SER A 786 -2.28 10.24 -2.51
N GLN A 787 -2.29 8.93 -2.30
CA GLN A 787 -3.50 8.14 -2.04
C GLN A 787 -3.62 7.71 -0.57
N THR A 788 -2.73 8.17 0.32
CA THR A 788 -2.65 7.70 1.72
C THR A 788 -3.72 8.29 2.64
N TRP A 789 -4.42 9.35 2.22
CA TRP A 789 -5.42 10.05 3.04
C TRP A 789 -6.54 9.15 3.55
N ALA A 790 -7.00 8.19 2.72
CA ALA A 790 -8.06 7.26 3.10
C ALA A 790 -7.62 6.29 4.21
N GLY A 791 -6.39 5.78 4.12
CA GLY A 791 -5.78 4.93 5.16
C GLY A 791 -5.61 5.69 6.48
N LEU A 792 -5.14 6.93 6.43
CA LEU A 792 -4.99 7.78 7.61
C LEU A 792 -6.33 8.14 8.24
N LEU A 793 -7.38 8.39 7.45
CA LEU A 793 -8.74 8.62 7.95
C LEU A 793 -9.30 7.37 8.64
N ALA A 794 -9.17 6.20 8.02
CA ALA A 794 -9.61 4.95 8.62
C ALA A 794 -8.90 4.67 9.96
N LEU A 795 -7.59 4.86 10.01
CA LEU A 795 -6.79 4.72 11.22
C LEU A 795 -7.20 5.74 12.30
N GLY A 796 -7.45 6.97 11.90
CA GLY A 796 -7.96 8.04 12.78
C GLY A 796 -9.33 7.71 13.35
N ALA A 797 -10.23 7.13 12.57
CA ALA A 797 -11.55 6.69 13.01
C ALA A 797 -11.45 5.58 14.08
N VAL A 798 -10.59 4.58 13.86
CA VAL A 798 -10.33 3.51 14.85
C VAL A 798 -9.76 4.11 16.14
N ALA A 799 -8.74 4.96 16.05
CA ALA A 799 -8.17 5.64 17.22
C ALA A 799 -9.20 6.49 17.96
N ALA A 800 -10.12 7.15 17.24
CA ALA A 800 -11.20 7.94 17.84
C ALA A 800 -12.19 7.05 18.62
N VAL A 801 -12.62 5.93 18.06
CA VAL A 801 -13.54 4.98 18.72
C VAL A 801 -12.92 4.47 20.02
N VAL A 802 -11.67 4.05 19.98
CA VAL A 802 -10.96 3.55 21.16
C VAL A 802 -10.77 4.64 22.20
N MET A 803 -10.26 5.82 21.81
CA MET A 803 -10.02 6.92 22.73
C MET A 803 -11.30 7.44 23.39
N LEU A 804 -12.34 7.67 22.58
CA LEU A 804 -13.64 8.15 23.09
C LEU A 804 -14.30 7.10 23.97
N GLY A 805 -14.20 5.82 23.63
CA GLY A 805 -14.67 4.70 24.44
C GLY A 805 -13.95 4.63 25.78
N ALA A 806 -12.62 4.67 25.79
CA ALA A 806 -11.82 4.67 27.02
C ALA A 806 -12.12 5.88 27.91
N ALA A 807 -12.20 7.08 27.31
CA ALA A 807 -12.53 8.32 28.01
C ALA A 807 -13.96 8.29 28.61
N ALA A 808 -14.93 7.76 27.85
CA ALA A 808 -16.32 7.62 28.33
C ALA A 808 -16.40 6.66 29.55
N VAL A 809 -15.69 5.53 29.48
CA VAL A 809 -15.62 4.57 30.58
C VAL A 809 -14.95 5.19 31.81
N ALA A 810 -13.77 5.82 31.62
CA ALA A 810 -13.04 6.45 32.70
C ALA A 810 -13.89 7.55 33.40
N THR A 811 -14.57 8.38 32.60
CA THR A 811 -15.44 9.45 33.09
C THR A 811 -16.69 8.88 33.77
N GLY A 812 -17.33 7.84 33.20
CA GLY A 812 -18.48 7.16 33.79
C GLY A 812 -18.17 6.55 35.17
N LEU A 813 -17.01 5.89 35.31
CA LEU A 813 -16.52 5.38 36.57
C LEU A 813 -16.20 6.51 37.57
N ALA A 814 -15.59 7.61 37.09
CA ALA A 814 -15.30 8.78 37.92
C ALA A 814 -16.56 9.43 38.48
N ILE A 815 -17.59 9.60 37.66
CA ILE A 815 -18.89 10.17 38.09
C ILE A 815 -19.56 9.28 39.11
N THR A 816 -19.54 7.96 38.92
CA THR A 816 -20.17 7.03 39.88
C THR A 816 -19.46 6.98 41.23
N ASP A 817 -18.17 7.18 41.30
CA ASP A 817 -17.40 7.22 42.54
C ASP A 817 -17.48 8.61 43.22
N ALA A 818 -17.64 9.69 42.45
CA ALA A 818 -17.75 11.06 42.94
C ALA A 818 -19.18 11.49 43.25
N GLN A 819 -20.18 10.58 43.27
CA GLN A 819 -21.57 10.92 43.54
C GLN A 819 -21.73 11.64 44.89
N SER A 820 -21.06 11.19 45.95
CA SER A 820 -21.07 11.84 47.27
C SER A 820 -20.47 13.26 47.22
N ASP A 821 -19.41 13.45 46.47
CA ASP A 821 -18.73 14.74 46.33
C ASP A 821 -19.55 15.71 45.44
N LEU A 822 -20.24 15.18 44.43
CA LEU A 822 -21.15 15.93 43.56
C LEU A 822 -22.45 16.32 44.34
N GLU A 823 -22.94 15.47 45.25
CA GLU A 823 -24.03 15.79 46.17
C GLU A 823 -23.63 16.91 47.14
N THR A 824 -22.41 16.86 47.67
CA THR A 824 -21.86 17.90 48.52
C THR A 824 -21.69 19.23 47.77
N LEU A 825 -21.16 19.18 46.52
CA LEU A 825 -21.07 20.36 45.66
C LEU A 825 -22.43 20.97 45.29
N ALA A 826 -23.44 20.10 45.14
CA ALA A 826 -24.82 20.54 44.88
C ALA A 826 -25.41 21.17 46.11
N ALA A 827 -25.18 20.66 47.34
CA ALA A 827 -25.62 21.19 48.59
C ALA A 827 -25.01 22.57 48.88
N VAL A 828 -23.76 22.82 48.47
CA VAL A 828 -23.08 24.13 48.58
C VAL A 828 -23.46 25.09 47.42
N GLY A 829 -24.41 24.72 46.53
CA GLY A 829 -24.95 25.62 45.53
C GLY A 829 -24.18 25.71 44.20
N ALA A 830 -23.29 24.72 43.87
CA ALA A 830 -22.56 24.71 42.65
C ALA A 830 -23.48 24.58 41.41
N ARG A 831 -23.36 25.54 40.45
CA ARG A 831 -24.19 25.59 39.26
C ARG A 831 -24.01 24.30 38.40
N PRO A 832 -25.03 23.81 37.71
CA PRO A 832 -24.93 22.61 36.81
C PRO A 832 -23.83 22.71 35.75
N ARG A 833 -23.53 23.92 35.27
CA ARG A 833 -22.45 24.19 34.32
C ARG A 833 -21.06 23.84 34.88
N VAL A 834 -20.81 24.14 36.17
CA VAL A 834 -19.50 23.83 36.79
C VAL A 834 -19.28 22.33 36.89
N ARG A 835 -20.30 21.58 37.19
CA ARG A 835 -20.25 20.09 37.25
C ARG A 835 -20.00 19.46 35.88
N ARG A 836 -20.65 19.99 34.81
CA ARG A 836 -20.41 19.54 33.41
C ARG A 836 -19.01 19.88 32.96
N LEU A 837 -18.53 21.10 33.22
CA LEU A 837 -17.18 21.51 32.90
C LEU A 837 -16.12 20.69 33.64
N LEU A 838 -16.37 20.33 34.90
CA LEU A 838 -15.46 19.47 35.64
C LEU A 838 -15.36 18.05 35.04
N ALA A 839 -16.51 17.44 34.67
CA ALA A 839 -16.53 16.15 33.99
C ALA A 839 -15.82 16.22 32.61
N GLY A 840 -16.07 17.27 31.84
CA GLY A 840 -15.38 17.51 30.58
C GLY A 840 -13.88 17.69 30.76
N SER A 841 -13.46 18.49 31.76
CA SER A 841 -12.04 18.68 32.08
C SER A 841 -11.34 17.40 32.52
N GLN A 842 -12.01 16.51 33.26
CA GLN A 842 -11.47 15.20 33.65
C GLN A 842 -11.28 14.31 32.41
N ALA A 843 -12.24 14.28 31.49
CA ALA A 843 -12.12 13.54 30.22
C ALA A 843 -11.00 14.09 29.35
N ALA A 844 -10.91 15.44 29.21
CA ALA A 844 -9.86 16.09 28.45
C ALA A 844 -8.45 15.79 28.99
N VAL A 845 -8.28 15.86 30.32
CA VAL A 845 -7.00 15.56 30.96
C VAL A 845 -6.60 14.09 30.76
N THR A 846 -7.52 13.16 30.93
CA THR A 846 -7.26 11.73 30.76
C THR A 846 -6.91 11.40 29.31
N ALA A 847 -7.73 11.91 28.37
CA ALA A 847 -7.52 11.69 26.93
C ALA A 847 -6.25 12.42 26.43
N GLY A 848 -6.05 13.67 26.84
CA GLY A 848 -4.90 14.46 26.41
C GLY A 848 -3.56 13.90 26.90
N LEU A 849 -3.47 13.50 28.17
CA LEU A 849 -2.27 12.85 28.71
C LEU A 849 -1.97 11.54 27.96
N GLY A 850 -2.99 10.70 27.74
CA GLY A 850 -2.84 9.46 26.98
C GLY A 850 -2.40 9.71 25.55
N ALA A 851 -3.02 10.68 24.88
CA ALA A 851 -2.71 11.03 23.49
C ALA A 851 -1.28 11.58 23.32
N VAL A 852 -0.86 12.51 24.17
CA VAL A 852 0.51 13.08 24.09
C VAL A 852 1.57 12.02 24.35
N LEU A 853 1.41 11.22 25.41
CA LEU A 853 2.36 10.17 25.75
C LEU A 853 2.38 9.05 24.72
N GLY A 854 1.20 8.69 24.17
CA GLY A 854 1.08 7.68 23.13
C GLY A 854 1.71 8.14 21.81
N ALA A 855 1.42 9.36 21.37
CA ALA A 855 2.02 9.92 20.17
C ALA A 855 3.56 9.99 20.27
N ALA A 856 4.07 10.48 21.41
CA ALA A 856 5.52 10.53 21.63
C ALA A 856 6.19 9.15 21.62
N PHE A 857 5.57 8.15 22.25
CA PHE A 857 6.10 6.79 22.26
C PHE A 857 5.99 6.09 20.91
N GLY A 858 4.92 6.33 20.15
CA GLY A 858 4.69 5.72 18.84
C GLY A 858 5.71 6.12 17.78
N LEU A 859 6.39 7.26 17.95
CA LEU A 859 7.45 7.71 17.04
C LEU A 859 8.68 6.77 17.06
N LEU A 860 9.01 6.18 18.19
CA LEU A 860 10.20 5.33 18.32
C LEU A 860 10.09 4.01 17.54
N PRO A 861 9.01 3.21 17.68
CA PRO A 861 8.82 2.02 16.84
C PRO A 861 8.71 2.38 15.35
N ALA A 862 8.06 3.49 15.02
CA ALA A 862 7.96 3.94 13.64
C ALA A 862 9.34 4.19 13.01
N ALA A 863 10.19 4.95 13.71
CA ALA A 863 11.58 5.18 13.27
C ALA A 863 12.35 3.87 13.09
N GLY A 864 12.18 2.93 14.03
CA GLY A 864 12.80 1.61 13.96
C GLY A 864 12.36 0.79 12.75
N ILE A 865 11.05 0.81 12.41
CA ILE A 865 10.52 0.10 11.24
C ILE A 865 11.02 0.72 9.94
N ILE A 866 10.99 2.05 9.83
CA ILE A 866 11.44 2.79 8.64
C ILE A 866 12.93 2.50 8.38
N GLU A 867 13.76 2.58 9.42
CA GLU A 867 15.18 2.30 9.30
C GLU A 867 15.48 0.83 9.00
N ALA A 868 14.78 -0.12 9.64
CA ALA A 868 14.94 -1.54 9.35
C ALA A 868 14.58 -1.87 7.90
N LYS A 869 13.52 -1.24 7.34
CA LYS A 869 13.13 -1.38 5.93
C LYS A 869 14.23 -0.85 5.00
N ALA A 870 14.81 0.30 5.32
CA ALA A 870 15.90 0.88 4.53
C ALA A 870 17.17 0.02 4.54
N GLN A 871 17.56 -0.49 5.69
CA GLN A 871 18.69 -1.42 5.84
C GLN A 871 18.44 -2.73 5.05
N GLN A 872 17.22 -3.21 5.04
CA GLN A 872 16.84 -4.42 4.32
C GLN A 872 16.94 -4.22 2.79
N ILE A 873 16.51 -3.06 2.29
CA ILE A 873 16.67 -2.68 0.88
C ILE A 873 18.17 -2.50 0.55
N ALA A 874 18.94 -1.89 1.45
CA ALA A 874 20.37 -1.66 1.27
C ALA A 874 21.19 -2.95 1.26
N SER A 875 20.74 -4.01 1.91
CA SER A 875 21.44 -5.29 2.00
C SER A 875 21.18 -6.24 0.81
N GLN A 876 20.30 -5.88 -0.14
CA GLN A 876 20.04 -6.70 -1.32
C GLN A 876 21.21 -6.63 -2.31
N PRO A 877 21.82 -7.77 -2.69
CA PRO A 877 22.89 -7.78 -3.68
C PRO A 877 22.41 -7.21 -5.01
N GLY A 878 23.14 -6.27 -5.58
CA GLY A 878 22.79 -5.62 -6.85
C GLY A 878 21.89 -4.40 -6.74
N ASN A 879 21.34 -4.11 -5.56
CA ASN A 879 20.57 -2.90 -5.35
C ASN A 879 21.48 -1.77 -4.82
N LEU A 880 22.11 -1.05 -5.74
CA LEU A 880 22.98 0.10 -5.42
C LEU A 880 22.16 1.38 -5.14
N LEU A 881 20.82 1.34 -5.19
CA LEU A 881 19.95 2.32 -4.50
C LEU A 881 20.12 2.24 -2.97
N ALA A 882 21.17 1.60 -2.54
CA ALA A 882 21.50 1.10 -1.23
C ALA A 882 21.65 2.13 -0.10
N ARG A 883 21.60 3.42 -0.38
CA ARG A 883 21.52 4.46 0.63
C ARG A 883 20.44 5.48 0.28
N GLN A 884 19.24 4.96 0.11
CA GLN A 884 18.09 5.84 0.13
C GLN A 884 18.01 6.48 1.51
N GLU A 885 18.23 7.79 1.57
CA GLU A 885 18.01 8.55 2.80
C GLU A 885 16.58 8.30 3.26
N THR A 886 16.43 7.69 4.43
CA THR A 886 15.13 7.45 5.05
C THR A 886 14.40 8.76 5.26
N GLN A 887 13.19 8.88 4.69
CA GLN A 887 12.33 10.02 4.92
C GLN A 887 11.53 9.81 6.20
N PHE A 888 11.74 10.68 7.17
CA PHE A 888 10.97 10.71 8.39
C PHE A 888 9.97 11.86 8.34
N ALA A 889 8.74 11.56 7.88
CA ALA A 889 7.71 12.57 7.62
C ALA A 889 6.52 12.44 8.59
N PRO A 890 6.48 13.19 9.70
CA PRO A 890 5.38 13.14 10.64
C PRO A 890 4.07 13.61 10.00
N PRO A 891 2.97 12.86 10.14
CA PRO A 891 1.65 13.27 9.67
C PRO A 891 1.04 14.30 10.62
N TRP A 892 1.47 15.57 10.53
CA TRP A 892 1.12 16.63 11.48
C TRP A 892 -0.38 16.84 11.66
N LEU A 893 -1.15 16.77 10.57
CA LEU A 893 -2.61 16.92 10.63
C LEU A 893 -3.26 15.79 11.43
N TYR A 894 -2.82 14.57 11.21
CA TYR A 894 -3.26 13.39 11.97
C TYR A 894 -2.88 13.50 13.45
N LEU A 895 -1.64 13.88 13.75
CA LEU A 895 -1.16 14.06 15.13
C LEU A 895 -1.95 15.18 15.83
N ALA A 896 -2.21 16.29 15.16
CA ALA A 896 -3.05 17.39 15.70
C ALA A 896 -4.49 16.91 15.97
N ALA A 897 -5.06 16.12 15.07
CA ALA A 897 -6.40 15.54 15.27
C ALA A 897 -6.43 14.62 16.51
N VAL A 898 -5.47 13.73 16.65
CA VAL A 898 -5.41 12.75 17.75
C VAL A 898 -5.06 13.42 19.08
N VAL A 899 -4.12 14.37 19.10
CA VAL A 899 -3.60 14.98 20.34
C VAL A 899 -4.48 16.15 20.81
N VAL A 900 -5.16 16.84 19.91
CA VAL A 900 -5.97 18.03 20.23
C VAL A 900 -7.46 17.80 20.01
N ALA A 901 -7.86 17.44 18.78
CA ALA A 901 -9.29 17.37 18.44
C ALA A 901 -10.02 16.26 19.21
N LEU A 902 -9.45 15.05 19.29
CA LEU A 902 -10.10 13.93 19.98
C LEU A 902 -10.24 14.16 21.49
N PRO A 903 -9.24 14.66 22.25
CA PRO A 903 -9.45 15.04 23.66
C PRO A 903 -10.50 16.11 23.87
N LEU A 904 -10.61 17.08 22.96
CA LEU A 904 -11.67 18.10 23.01
C LEU A 904 -13.05 17.48 22.75
N LEU A 905 -13.17 16.55 21.82
CA LEU A 905 -14.41 15.81 21.57
C LEU A 905 -14.78 14.93 22.76
N ALA A 906 -13.82 14.27 23.40
CA ALA A 906 -14.03 13.52 24.64
C ALA A 906 -14.54 14.43 25.77
N ALA A 907 -13.97 15.64 25.89
CA ALA A 907 -14.41 16.66 26.85
C ALA A 907 -15.84 17.12 26.59
N ALA A 908 -16.16 17.44 25.33
CA ALA A 908 -17.49 17.89 24.92
C ALA A 908 -18.54 16.79 25.15
N GLY A 909 -18.22 15.55 24.78
CA GLY A 909 -19.06 14.36 25.01
C GLY A 909 -19.32 14.15 26.51
N ALA A 910 -18.27 14.13 27.33
CA ALA A 910 -18.41 13.98 28.79
C ALA A 910 -19.23 15.10 29.42
N ALA A 911 -19.03 16.35 29.00
CA ALA A 911 -19.82 17.50 29.48
C ALA A 911 -21.30 17.39 29.05
N GLY A 912 -21.57 16.96 27.81
CA GLY A 912 -22.91 16.83 27.25
C GLY A 912 -23.74 15.70 27.90
N PHE A 913 -23.13 14.52 28.05
CA PHE A 913 -23.82 13.34 28.61
C PHE A 913 -23.93 13.33 30.13
N THR A 914 -23.26 14.26 30.85
CA THR A 914 -23.40 14.38 32.31
C THR A 914 -24.79 14.90 32.68
N ARG A 915 -25.63 14.01 33.20
CA ARG A 915 -26.99 14.36 33.71
C ARG A 915 -26.87 15.37 34.84
N SER A 916 -27.45 16.55 34.64
CA SER A 916 -27.43 17.65 35.63
C SER A 916 -28.50 17.52 36.72
N ARG A 917 -29.51 16.64 36.58
CA ARG A 917 -30.55 16.40 37.55
C ARG A 917 -30.11 15.31 38.51
N ILE A 918 -29.85 15.70 39.76
CA ILE A 918 -29.64 14.77 40.87
C ILE A 918 -31.00 14.61 41.53
N GLU A 919 -31.60 13.42 41.44
CA GLU A 919 -32.72 13.03 42.33
C GLU A 919 -32.15 12.87 43.72
N MET A 920 -32.44 13.84 44.60
CA MET A 920 -32.18 13.69 46.05
C MET A 920 -33.01 12.54 46.57
N ARG A 921 -32.40 11.35 46.67
CA ARG A 921 -32.99 10.24 47.41
C ARG A 921 -33.08 10.64 48.87
N ARG A 922 -34.29 10.97 49.29
CA ARG A 922 -34.58 11.03 50.73
C ARG A 922 -34.10 9.73 51.40
N ARG A 923 -33.09 9.84 52.25
CA ARG A 923 -32.79 8.77 53.22
C ARG A 923 -34.05 8.58 54.04
N ARG A 924 -34.82 7.51 53.82
CA ARG A 924 -35.68 6.96 54.81
C ARG A 924 -34.79 6.34 55.87
N GLY A 925 -34.87 6.86 57.09
CA GLY A 925 -34.17 6.40 58.25
C GLY A 925 -34.51 4.98 58.63
#